data_2677382399e9d2bd3cf7e739afed9be2
#
_entry.id   2677382399e9d2bd3cf7e739afed9be2
#
_cell.length_a   1.000
_cell.length_b   1.000
_cell.length_c   1.000
_cell.angle_alpha   90.00
_cell.angle_beta   90.00
_cell.angle_gamma   90.00
#
_symmetry.space_group_name_H-M   'P 1'
#
loop_
_entity.id
_entity.type
_entity.pdbx_description
1 polymer ?
#
loop_
_entity_poly.entity_id
_entity_poly.type
_entity_poly.pdbx_seq_one_letter_code
_entity_poly.pdbx_strand_id
1 'polypeptide(L)'
;MKAKLPKGKGAFPAFWTLGSDFTLDGRISSEQGASWPVCGEIDIMEMIGAENEDLNGKSNKKVYQTLHAGSAADVDHSKSISTYTLPKGIFNDDYHIFGLNWSKNKMEFYVDNKIVGSIDYSNNEEYKRCFNRPQYIQMNLATGGNWAGDAGDNLAGQKYEIDYVYYGQNAQQKADSKEYYENAIKINGEHDVTMTEGETPNLLEGVTSDQDSILDYSIDNEYSFKSKGGLTSVDLVCSGKNDKQRLKKLKPGKYNLYYTARSSTDSTKPSTRRAVILTVLPNGKQDLIELDRELIKNGSFENGTNPSSGYEINSRTSWQVTNARFTKWPGCSYEGSWCGFLPENNGNANIYQTVNLKKNTKYKLKAKVQLTEVGQTMFVNLKKNAQYLVNNNEITVKCTEENKGQYQDIELDIDTGDQESIFNGKNSTDLTVCFMKWTESTSDATYKGKVFVDNVSLTEVTNEDENYNLVWADEFNESELDKKNWGYELGHIRGLEQQHYTNSKDNVYLEDGNLVIKATNRKTEDQYEVTQGDTTRKVIYDSGSVRTHGKQEFLYGRIEMKAKLPKGQAVFPAFWTLGSDFHLDGNIAQGIGWPDSGEIDIMELIGNGTAGGVNGNKQVYQTLHYGTNGEDDGKYAGHGTCYTLPSGIFNDDYHVFGINWSKGKIEWYVDDQIVRTVDYSDDQRALECIDRPQYIEFNLALGGAWPGAAGENLAGTKFEVDYVRYARNEQQQKDADTFYANAYKISGEKDVTMTEGDMPDLLAGITVDEGTVVDYSINDEPMFTNVGGNTHVSLLCTGKDDQEALKSLKPGTYNLYYTVYEKGNTTAARTRREVLLTVEERIFEKDLEKSGLELNGFVGDTLDTIKLPEVGI
;
A
#
# COMPACT_ATOMS: atom_id res chain seq x y z
N MET A 1 26.51 -0.29 -24.75
CA MET A 1 26.60 0.00 -23.31
C MET A 1 27.97 0.61 -23.02
N LYS A 2 28.02 1.66 -22.24
CA LYS A 2 29.25 2.17 -21.65
C LYS A 2 29.29 1.82 -20.18
N ALA A 3 30.29 1.09 -19.74
CA ALA A 3 30.35 0.56 -18.39
C ALA A 3 31.77 0.42 -17.88
N LYS A 4 31.92 0.49 -16.55
CA LYS A 4 33.08 0.14 -15.78
C LYS A 4 32.83 -1.17 -15.04
N LEU A 5 33.66 -2.17 -15.26
CA LEU A 5 33.40 -3.53 -14.79
C LEU A 5 33.89 -3.75 -13.35
N PRO A 6 33.27 -4.65 -12.57
CA PRO A 6 33.75 -5.02 -11.24
C PRO A 6 35.08 -5.80 -11.32
N LYS A 7 35.86 -5.75 -10.23
CA LYS A 7 37.16 -6.41 -10.10
C LYS A 7 37.09 -7.54 -9.08
N GLY A 8 37.80 -8.62 -9.33
CA GLY A 8 38.03 -9.66 -8.32
C GLY A 8 37.77 -11.06 -8.84
N LYS A 9 38.31 -12.07 -8.10
CA LYS A 9 38.15 -13.48 -8.44
C LYS A 9 36.70 -13.90 -8.47
N GLY A 10 36.24 -14.41 -9.61
CA GLY A 10 34.88 -14.88 -9.78
C GLY A 10 33.82 -13.78 -9.95
N ALA A 11 34.22 -12.47 -10.09
CA ALA A 11 33.31 -11.45 -10.56
C ALA A 11 32.91 -11.77 -12.00
N PHE A 12 31.60 -11.84 -12.27
CA PHE A 12 31.06 -12.25 -13.56
C PHE A 12 29.97 -11.28 -14.03
N PRO A 13 30.38 -10.06 -14.47
CA PRO A 13 29.44 -9.13 -15.11
C PRO A 13 29.14 -9.60 -16.54
N ALA A 14 27.88 -9.46 -16.94
CA ALA A 14 27.43 -9.73 -18.29
C ALA A 14 26.52 -8.60 -18.84
N PHE A 15 26.63 -8.40 -20.14
CA PHE A 15 25.72 -7.60 -20.96
C PHE A 15 25.34 -8.43 -22.17
N TRP A 16 24.11 -8.87 -22.24
CA TRP A 16 23.63 -9.91 -23.14
C TRP A 16 22.16 -9.73 -23.52
N THR A 17 21.68 -10.56 -24.41
CA THR A 17 20.27 -10.53 -24.84
C THR A 17 19.71 -11.93 -24.94
N LEU A 18 18.39 -12.05 -24.72
CA LEU A 18 17.59 -13.24 -24.98
C LEU A 18 16.41 -12.91 -25.89
N GLY A 19 15.92 -13.91 -26.63
CA GLY A 19 14.71 -13.76 -27.42
C GLY A 19 13.54 -13.26 -26.58
N SER A 20 12.78 -12.29 -27.10
CA SER A 20 11.68 -11.63 -26.38
C SER A 20 10.53 -12.57 -26.00
N ASP A 21 10.48 -13.77 -26.58
CA ASP A 21 9.55 -14.84 -26.27
C ASP A 21 10.16 -15.94 -25.37
N PHE A 22 11.32 -15.70 -24.79
CA PHE A 22 11.93 -16.62 -23.82
C PHE A 22 11.03 -16.87 -22.62
N THR A 23 10.93 -18.15 -22.23
CA THR A 23 10.27 -18.58 -21.00
C THR A 23 11.10 -19.66 -20.34
N LEU A 24 11.29 -19.57 -19.03
CA LEU A 24 12.16 -20.47 -18.28
C LEU A 24 11.49 -21.80 -17.91
N ASP A 25 10.16 -21.79 -17.66
CA ASP A 25 9.42 -23.02 -17.40
C ASP A 25 9.12 -23.77 -18.71
N GLY A 26 9.69 -24.95 -18.87
CA GLY A 26 9.54 -25.78 -20.06
C GLY A 26 8.10 -26.13 -20.45
N ARG A 27 7.14 -26.09 -19.53
CA ARG A 27 5.71 -26.24 -19.83
C ARG A 27 5.15 -25.00 -20.52
N ILE A 28 5.58 -23.83 -20.08
CA ILE A 28 5.17 -22.57 -20.69
C ILE A 28 5.95 -22.32 -21.97
N SER A 29 7.22 -22.72 -22.05
CA SER A 29 8.01 -22.54 -23.26
C SER A 29 7.48 -23.31 -24.47
N SER A 30 6.84 -24.48 -24.27
CA SER A 30 6.20 -25.22 -25.36
C SER A 30 4.83 -24.63 -25.76
N GLU A 31 4.14 -23.94 -24.84
CA GLU A 31 2.78 -23.45 -25.05
C GLU A 31 2.69 -21.95 -25.29
N GLN A 32 3.62 -21.16 -24.71
CA GLN A 32 3.54 -19.71 -24.71
C GLN A 32 4.86 -19.01 -25.06
N GLY A 33 5.95 -19.69 -25.33
CA GLY A 33 7.24 -19.06 -25.61
C GLY A 33 8.28 -20.01 -26.16
N ALA A 34 9.54 -19.65 -26.04
CA ALA A 34 10.67 -20.45 -26.43
C ALA A 34 11.62 -20.71 -25.24
N SER A 35 12.06 -21.94 -25.07
CA SER A 35 13.08 -22.30 -24.09
C SER A 35 14.47 -21.84 -24.54
N TRP A 36 15.41 -21.81 -23.61
CA TRP A 36 16.81 -21.67 -23.90
C TRP A 36 17.39 -23.01 -24.47
N PRO A 37 18.29 -22.99 -25.47
CA PRO A 37 18.79 -21.85 -26.23
C PRO A 37 18.01 -21.60 -27.55
N VAL A 38 16.81 -22.18 -27.70
CA VAL A 38 15.94 -22.03 -28.89
C VAL A 38 15.56 -20.57 -29.14
N CYS A 39 15.38 -19.79 -28.07
CA CYS A 39 15.09 -18.35 -28.12
C CYS A 39 16.27 -17.53 -28.68
N GLY A 40 17.48 -18.08 -28.67
CA GLY A 40 18.72 -17.38 -29.00
C GLY A 40 19.23 -16.49 -27.87
N GLU A 41 20.53 -16.55 -27.60
CA GLU A 41 21.22 -15.70 -26.63
C GLU A 41 22.43 -15.07 -27.29
N ILE A 42 22.64 -13.78 -27.07
CA ILE A 42 23.75 -13.04 -27.64
C ILE A 42 24.50 -12.38 -26.50
N ASP A 43 25.67 -12.90 -26.15
CA ASP A 43 26.55 -12.31 -25.16
C ASP A 43 27.39 -11.23 -25.79
N ILE A 44 27.02 -9.98 -25.55
CA ILE A 44 27.73 -8.83 -26.09
C ILE A 44 29.02 -8.59 -25.32
N MET A 45 28.97 -8.81 -23.99
CA MET A 45 30.12 -8.73 -23.12
C MET A 45 29.94 -9.63 -21.91
N GLU A 46 30.89 -10.53 -21.70
CA GLU A 46 31.07 -11.26 -20.47
C GLU A 46 32.52 -11.12 -19.99
N MET A 47 32.76 -10.99 -18.70
CA MET A 47 34.07 -11.01 -18.11
C MET A 47 34.12 -11.97 -16.92
N ILE A 48 35.18 -12.74 -16.81
CA ILE A 48 35.48 -13.52 -15.63
C ILE A 48 36.67 -12.91 -14.91
N GLY A 49 36.39 -12.24 -13.80
CA GLY A 49 37.40 -11.57 -12.99
C GLY A 49 38.40 -12.53 -12.34
N ALA A 50 39.62 -12.06 -12.16
CA ALA A 50 40.69 -12.77 -11.48
C ALA A 50 41.25 -11.96 -10.30
N GLU A 51 41.79 -12.67 -9.31
CA GLU A 51 42.44 -12.06 -8.15
C GLU A 51 43.80 -11.41 -8.53
N ASN A 52 44.50 -12.05 -9.42
CA ASN A 52 45.78 -11.59 -9.99
C ASN A 52 45.73 -11.71 -11.53
N GLU A 53 46.58 -10.97 -12.23
CA GLU A 53 46.60 -10.96 -13.68
C GLU A 53 46.85 -12.39 -14.26
N ASP A 54 45.87 -12.86 -15.08
CA ASP A 54 45.96 -14.06 -15.92
C ASP A 54 46.23 -15.40 -15.25
N LEU A 55 45.25 -16.01 -14.62
CA LEU A 55 45.32 -17.43 -14.25
C LEU A 55 44.16 -18.21 -14.95
N ASN A 56 44.55 -19.19 -15.80
CA ASN A 56 43.67 -20.18 -16.41
C ASN A 56 42.49 -19.59 -17.21
N GLY A 57 42.73 -18.56 -18.03
CA GLY A 57 41.69 -17.92 -18.85
C GLY A 57 40.80 -16.89 -18.12
N LYS A 58 40.97 -16.72 -16.81
CA LYS A 58 40.30 -15.69 -16.02
C LYS A 58 41.15 -14.43 -15.96
N SER A 59 40.58 -13.28 -16.23
CA SER A 59 41.37 -12.05 -16.33
C SER A 59 40.47 -10.81 -16.29
N ASN A 60 40.88 -9.81 -15.53
CA ASN A 60 40.26 -8.48 -15.55
C ASN A 60 40.60 -7.70 -16.86
N LYS A 61 41.35 -8.31 -17.80
CA LYS A 61 41.68 -7.73 -19.12
C LYS A 61 40.95 -8.35 -20.28
N LYS A 62 40.16 -9.44 -20.04
CA LYS A 62 39.52 -10.21 -21.13
C LYS A 62 38.01 -10.13 -21.02
N VAL A 63 37.39 -9.90 -22.17
CA VAL A 63 35.94 -10.03 -22.34
C VAL A 63 35.67 -11.01 -23.48
N TYR A 64 34.52 -11.69 -23.35
CA TYR A 64 34.09 -12.74 -24.23
C TYR A 64 32.82 -12.32 -24.98
N GLN A 65 32.68 -12.78 -26.23
CA GLN A 65 31.49 -12.62 -27.07
C GLN A 65 31.05 -13.99 -27.54
N THR A 66 29.87 -14.40 -27.19
CA THR A 66 29.32 -15.75 -27.45
C THR A 66 27.93 -15.68 -28.04
N LEU A 67 27.57 -16.67 -28.83
CA LEU A 67 26.24 -16.91 -29.31
C LEU A 67 25.79 -18.29 -28.84
N HIS A 68 24.57 -18.37 -28.25
CA HIS A 68 23.94 -19.64 -27.90
C HIS A 68 22.69 -19.83 -28.75
N ALA A 69 22.64 -20.94 -29.46
CA ALA A 69 21.55 -21.32 -30.35
C ALA A 69 21.25 -22.81 -30.20
N GLY A 70 20.06 -23.23 -30.52
CA GLY A 70 19.70 -24.62 -30.43
C GLY A 70 18.34 -24.95 -31.09
N SER A 71 18.11 -26.24 -31.28
CA SER A 71 16.87 -26.77 -31.86
C SER A 71 15.88 -27.29 -30.81
N ALA A 72 16.32 -27.51 -29.58
CA ALA A 72 15.52 -28.01 -28.46
C ALA A 72 16.03 -27.40 -27.13
N ALA A 73 15.22 -27.50 -26.08
CA ALA A 73 15.60 -27.07 -24.73
C ALA A 73 16.89 -27.76 -24.28
N ASP A 74 17.80 -27.00 -23.70
CA ASP A 74 19.09 -27.47 -23.16
C ASP A 74 20.05 -28.15 -24.18
N VAL A 75 19.75 -28.04 -25.47
CA VAL A 75 20.64 -28.49 -26.57
C VAL A 75 21.30 -27.25 -27.15
N ASP A 76 22.48 -26.91 -26.60
CA ASP A 76 23.21 -25.70 -26.95
C ASP A 76 24.28 -25.94 -28.01
N HIS A 77 24.14 -25.29 -29.14
CA HIS A 77 25.15 -25.22 -30.22
C HIS A 77 25.89 -23.85 -30.13
N SER A 78 26.49 -23.58 -28.98
CA SER A 78 27.17 -22.32 -28.75
C SER A 78 28.36 -22.10 -29.67
N LYS A 79 28.63 -20.83 -29.95
CA LYS A 79 29.79 -20.40 -30.72
C LYS A 79 30.47 -19.20 -30.09
N SER A 80 31.67 -19.41 -29.59
CA SER A 80 32.56 -18.28 -29.24
C SER A 80 32.91 -17.48 -30.50
N ILE A 81 32.53 -16.22 -30.52
CA ILE A 81 32.82 -15.29 -31.62
C ILE A 81 34.18 -14.64 -31.45
N SER A 82 34.47 -14.20 -30.23
CA SER A 82 35.79 -13.62 -29.92
C SER A 82 36.11 -13.69 -28.43
N THR A 83 37.41 -13.55 -28.15
CA THR A 83 37.96 -13.25 -26.83
C THR A 83 38.87 -12.05 -27.00
N TYR A 84 38.44 -10.91 -26.49
CA TYR A 84 39.23 -9.69 -26.63
C TYR A 84 39.99 -9.39 -25.35
N THR A 85 41.29 -9.12 -25.51
CA THR A 85 42.20 -8.73 -24.43
C THR A 85 42.58 -7.27 -24.58
N LEU A 86 42.33 -6.47 -23.53
CA LEU A 86 42.63 -5.05 -23.48
C LEU A 86 44.16 -4.87 -23.58
N PRO A 87 44.67 -4.04 -24.51
CA PRO A 87 46.13 -3.90 -24.73
C PRO A 87 46.89 -3.30 -23.55
N LYS A 88 46.22 -2.41 -22.78
CA LYS A 88 46.78 -1.75 -21.59
C LYS A 88 45.71 -1.63 -20.53
N GLY A 89 46.06 -1.69 -19.24
CA GLY A 89 45.16 -1.56 -18.12
C GLY A 89 44.28 -2.78 -17.96
N ILE A 90 43.18 -2.60 -17.22
CA ILE A 90 42.13 -3.59 -16.96
C ILE A 90 40.78 -2.91 -17.12
N PHE A 91 39.75 -3.67 -17.45
CA PHE A 91 38.37 -3.15 -17.66
C PHE A 91 37.71 -2.55 -16.41
N ASN A 92 38.39 -2.64 -15.27
CA ASN A 92 37.94 -2.12 -13.97
C ASN A 92 38.50 -0.72 -13.66
N ASP A 93 39.48 -0.23 -14.46
CA ASP A 93 40.15 1.06 -14.19
C ASP A 93 39.34 2.24 -14.73
N ASP A 94 38.59 2.06 -15.85
CA ASP A 94 37.85 3.12 -16.53
C ASP A 94 36.60 2.56 -17.20
N TYR A 95 35.78 3.44 -17.74
CA TYR A 95 34.59 3.10 -18.55
C TYR A 95 35.02 2.71 -19.97
N HIS A 96 34.46 1.60 -20.45
CA HIS A 96 34.63 1.08 -21.80
C HIS A 96 33.28 0.91 -22.48
N ILE A 97 33.25 0.98 -23.80
CA ILE A 97 32.08 0.79 -24.62
C ILE A 97 32.07 -0.66 -25.16
N PHE A 98 31.02 -1.39 -24.85
CA PHE A 98 30.75 -2.73 -25.34
C PHE A 98 29.51 -2.70 -26.21
N GLY A 99 29.59 -3.27 -27.43
CA GLY A 99 28.46 -3.17 -28.31
C GLY A 99 28.39 -4.18 -29.43
N LEU A 100 27.25 -4.17 -30.08
CA LEU A 100 26.88 -5.07 -31.17
C LEU A 100 26.28 -4.25 -32.31
N ASN A 101 26.85 -4.37 -33.52
CA ASN A 101 26.18 -3.98 -34.73
C ASN A 101 25.51 -5.21 -35.35
N TRP A 102 24.20 -5.27 -35.21
CA TRP A 102 23.39 -6.43 -35.58
C TRP A 102 22.49 -6.13 -36.77
N SER A 103 22.79 -6.80 -37.88
CA SER A 103 22.00 -6.75 -39.11
C SER A 103 21.38 -8.12 -39.40
N LYS A 104 20.41 -8.19 -40.26
CA LYS A 104 19.81 -9.46 -40.72
C LYS A 104 20.92 -10.41 -41.19
N ASN A 105 21.05 -11.57 -40.51
CA ASN A 105 22.03 -12.62 -40.78
C ASN A 105 23.51 -12.27 -40.49
N LYS A 106 23.82 -11.12 -39.86
CA LYS A 106 25.19 -10.73 -39.58
C LYS A 106 25.30 -9.97 -38.25
N MET A 107 26.36 -10.24 -37.50
CA MET A 107 26.70 -9.54 -36.26
C MET A 107 28.17 -9.12 -36.28
N GLU A 108 28.45 -7.92 -35.74
CA GLU A 108 29.79 -7.41 -35.53
C GLU A 108 29.87 -6.90 -34.09
N PHE A 109 30.72 -7.54 -33.26
CA PHE A 109 30.94 -7.16 -31.88
C PHE A 109 32.11 -6.16 -31.79
N TYR A 110 31.99 -5.16 -30.95
CA TYR A 110 33.04 -4.16 -30.76
C TYR A 110 33.25 -3.82 -29.29
N VAL A 111 34.52 -3.50 -28.98
CA VAL A 111 34.93 -2.96 -27.69
C VAL A 111 35.58 -1.61 -27.96
N ASP A 112 35.09 -0.57 -27.31
CA ASP A 112 35.42 0.80 -27.64
C ASP A 112 35.17 1.06 -29.16
N ASN A 113 36.15 1.52 -29.90
CA ASN A 113 36.03 1.78 -31.33
C ASN A 113 36.56 0.62 -32.23
N LYS A 114 36.77 -0.57 -31.66
CA LYS A 114 37.39 -1.69 -32.35
C LYS A 114 36.43 -2.85 -32.52
N ILE A 115 36.21 -3.29 -33.76
CA ILE A 115 35.55 -4.57 -34.04
C ILE A 115 36.42 -5.70 -33.54
N VAL A 116 35.97 -6.49 -32.60
CA VAL A 116 36.67 -7.58 -31.93
C VAL A 116 36.26 -8.96 -32.44
N GLY A 117 35.07 -9.09 -33.05
CA GLY A 117 34.60 -10.31 -33.64
C GLY A 117 33.42 -10.04 -34.61
N SER A 118 33.24 -10.94 -35.56
CA SER A 118 32.11 -10.90 -36.48
C SER A 118 31.67 -12.28 -36.92
N ILE A 119 30.41 -12.41 -37.26
CA ILE A 119 29.84 -13.61 -37.82
C ILE A 119 28.83 -13.29 -38.90
N ASP A 120 28.90 -14.01 -40.02
CA ASP A 120 27.84 -14.10 -41.03
C ASP A 120 27.19 -15.47 -40.86
N TYR A 121 25.87 -15.47 -40.60
CA TYR A 121 25.10 -16.71 -40.46
C TYR A 121 24.00 -16.84 -41.53
N SER A 122 24.18 -16.19 -42.69
CA SER A 122 23.26 -16.22 -43.82
C SER A 122 22.96 -17.64 -44.36
N ASN A 123 23.88 -18.58 -44.13
CA ASN A 123 23.76 -19.98 -44.55
C ASN A 123 23.44 -20.93 -43.40
N ASN A 124 23.10 -20.42 -42.20
CA ASN A 124 22.77 -21.23 -41.03
C ASN A 124 21.31 -20.99 -40.60
N GLU A 125 20.42 -21.93 -40.94
CA GLU A 125 18.99 -21.78 -40.65
C GLU A 125 18.65 -21.81 -39.15
N GLU A 126 19.43 -22.51 -38.34
CA GLU A 126 19.25 -22.53 -36.90
C GLU A 126 19.57 -21.14 -36.31
N TYR A 127 20.70 -20.54 -36.71
CA TYR A 127 21.10 -19.20 -36.25
C TYR A 127 20.13 -18.13 -36.75
N LYS A 128 19.63 -18.23 -38.00
CA LYS A 128 18.59 -17.31 -38.47
C LYS A 128 17.34 -17.40 -37.62
N ARG A 129 16.88 -18.59 -37.27
CA ARG A 129 15.72 -18.80 -36.43
C ARG A 129 15.94 -18.22 -35.02
N CYS A 130 17.13 -18.44 -34.42
CA CYS A 130 17.44 -18.00 -33.07
C CYS A 130 17.72 -16.50 -32.96
N PHE A 131 18.32 -15.90 -33.99
CA PHE A 131 18.81 -14.52 -33.89
C PHE A 131 18.09 -13.49 -34.77
N ASN A 132 17.44 -13.84 -35.87
CA ASN A 132 16.63 -12.90 -36.64
C ASN A 132 15.23 -12.72 -36.03
N ARG A 133 15.19 -12.37 -34.74
CA ARG A 133 13.95 -12.19 -33.93
C ARG A 133 14.17 -11.13 -32.87
N PRO A 134 13.10 -10.54 -32.34
CA PRO A 134 13.22 -9.57 -31.24
C PRO A 134 13.93 -10.17 -30.03
N GLN A 135 14.79 -9.36 -29.41
CA GLN A 135 15.57 -9.73 -28.24
C GLN A 135 15.29 -8.68 -27.13
N TYR A 136 15.37 -9.06 -25.86
CA TYR A 136 15.45 -8.13 -24.75
C TYR A 136 16.86 -8.10 -24.17
N ILE A 137 17.24 -6.97 -23.59
CA ILE A 137 18.56 -6.76 -22.98
C ILE A 137 18.52 -7.23 -21.53
N GLN A 138 19.63 -7.86 -21.13
CA GLN A 138 19.87 -8.21 -19.73
C GLN A 138 21.26 -7.80 -19.30
N MET A 139 21.38 -7.29 -18.09
CA MET A 139 22.62 -6.96 -17.42
C MET A 139 22.61 -7.55 -16.02
N ASN A 140 23.68 -8.24 -15.65
CA ASN A 140 23.78 -8.83 -14.32
C ASN A 140 25.22 -8.86 -13.84
N LEU A 141 25.39 -8.92 -12.54
CA LEU A 141 26.64 -9.24 -11.88
C LEU A 141 26.45 -10.54 -11.10
N ALA A 142 26.96 -11.63 -11.66
CA ALA A 142 27.07 -12.90 -10.96
C ALA A 142 28.40 -12.98 -10.20
N THR A 143 28.44 -13.79 -9.15
CA THR A 143 29.62 -14.05 -8.36
C THR A 143 29.85 -15.55 -8.25
N GLY A 144 30.96 -16.02 -8.76
CA GLY A 144 31.27 -17.46 -8.90
C GLY A 144 30.42 -18.13 -9.97
N GLY A 145 30.47 -19.47 -10.00
CA GLY A 145 29.73 -20.32 -10.95
C GLY A 145 30.62 -21.36 -11.60
N ASN A 146 30.01 -22.24 -12.40
CA ASN A 146 30.74 -23.33 -13.05
C ASN A 146 31.92 -22.82 -13.91
N TRP A 147 31.70 -21.79 -14.71
CA TRP A 147 32.73 -21.20 -15.55
C TRP A 147 33.62 -20.22 -14.77
N ALA A 148 33.01 -19.34 -13.97
CA ALA A 148 33.75 -18.35 -13.18
C ALA A 148 34.52 -18.98 -12.01
N GLY A 149 34.16 -20.19 -11.58
CA GLY A 149 34.73 -20.87 -10.42
C GLY A 149 34.26 -20.27 -9.10
N ASP A 150 35.00 -20.53 -8.02
CA ASP A 150 34.64 -20.02 -6.69
C ASP A 150 34.76 -18.49 -6.61
N ALA A 151 33.81 -17.84 -5.99
CA ALA A 151 33.88 -16.42 -5.69
C ALA A 151 34.98 -16.11 -4.67
N GLY A 152 35.71 -15.02 -4.88
CA GLY A 152 36.73 -14.54 -3.94
C GLY A 152 36.11 -13.84 -2.73
N ASP A 153 36.86 -13.78 -1.63
CA ASP A 153 36.42 -13.19 -0.36
C ASP A 153 36.25 -11.65 -0.42
N ASN A 154 36.81 -11.00 -1.45
CA ASN A 154 36.85 -9.53 -1.56
C ASN A 154 35.92 -8.96 -2.63
N LEU A 155 34.77 -9.60 -2.90
CA LEU A 155 33.77 -9.11 -3.87
C LEU A 155 32.75 -8.16 -3.25
N ALA A 156 32.57 -8.16 -1.94
CA ALA A 156 31.68 -7.24 -1.25
C ALA A 156 32.07 -5.77 -1.53
N GLY A 157 31.13 -4.96 -1.98
CA GLY A 157 31.35 -3.56 -2.36
C GLY A 157 31.88 -3.35 -3.78
N GLN A 158 32.15 -4.41 -4.57
CA GLN A 158 32.47 -4.28 -5.99
C GLN A 158 31.23 -3.82 -6.77
N LYS A 159 31.44 -2.94 -7.75
CA LYS A 159 30.39 -2.33 -8.53
C LYS A 159 30.52 -2.66 -10.00
N TYR A 160 29.40 -2.94 -10.64
CA TYR A 160 29.22 -2.89 -12.08
C TYR A 160 28.52 -1.56 -12.39
N GLU A 161 29.27 -0.58 -12.87
CA GLU A 161 28.80 0.79 -13.07
C GLU A 161 28.49 0.99 -14.55
N ILE A 162 27.24 1.35 -14.87
CA ILE A 162 26.75 1.54 -16.23
C ILE A 162 26.40 3.01 -16.41
N ASP A 163 27.08 3.68 -17.36
CA ASP A 163 26.84 5.08 -17.70
C ASP A 163 25.59 5.20 -18.57
N TYR A 164 25.56 4.44 -19.69
CA TYR A 164 24.40 4.40 -20.56
C TYR A 164 24.26 3.08 -21.31
N VAL A 165 23.04 2.80 -21.78
CA VAL A 165 22.72 1.83 -22.83
C VAL A 165 22.08 2.57 -23.98
N TYR A 166 22.64 2.43 -25.19
CA TYR A 166 22.15 3.09 -26.37
C TYR A 166 21.73 2.06 -27.43
N TYR A 167 20.55 2.26 -28.04
CA TYR A 167 20.04 1.47 -29.15
C TYR A 167 19.72 2.36 -30.34
N GLY A 168 20.28 2.04 -31.50
CA GLY A 168 20.04 2.77 -32.73
C GLY A 168 19.97 1.84 -33.95
N GLN A 169 19.28 2.27 -34.97
CA GLN A 169 19.13 1.52 -36.22
C GLN A 169 19.48 2.43 -37.43
N ASN A 170 20.28 1.92 -38.36
CA ASN A 170 20.45 2.54 -39.68
C ASN A 170 19.21 2.25 -40.57
N ALA A 171 19.17 2.85 -41.76
CA ALA A 171 18.05 2.75 -42.70
C ALA A 171 17.73 1.30 -43.10
N GLN A 172 18.77 0.47 -43.32
CA GLN A 172 18.56 -0.95 -43.68
C GLN A 172 18.04 -1.76 -42.51
N GLN A 173 18.60 -1.58 -41.32
CA GLN A 173 18.15 -2.26 -40.12
C GLN A 173 16.69 -1.89 -39.76
N LYS A 174 16.30 -0.64 -39.98
CA LYS A 174 14.88 -0.20 -39.85
C LYS A 174 13.98 -0.91 -40.85
N ALA A 175 14.43 -1.06 -42.10
CA ALA A 175 13.66 -1.76 -43.12
C ALA A 175 13.50 -3.25 -42.81
N ASP A 176 14.58 -3.91 -42.40
CA ASP A 176 14.59 -5.34 -42.04
C ASP A 176 13.69 -5.60 -40.77
N SER A 177 13.77 -4.71 -39.79
CA SER A 177 12.93 -4.75 -38.59
C SER A 177 11.46 -4.56 -38.95
N LYS A 178 11.14 -3.61 -39.82
CA LYS A 178 9.76 -3.39 -40.28
C LYS A 178 9.22 -4.61 -41.01
N GLU A 179 10.01 -5.21 -41.92
CA GLU A 179 9.65 -6.45 -42.64
C GLU A 179 9.34 -7.59 -41.64
N TYR A 180 10.17 -7.71 -40.59
CA TYR A 180 9.93 -8.71 -39.54
C TYR A 180 8.57 -8.49 -38.84
N TYR A 181 8.31 -7.24 -38.34
CA TYR A 181 7.07 -6.94 -37.60
C TYR A 181 5.80 -6.99 -38.50
N GLU A 182 5.93 -6.72 -39.79
CA GLU A 182 4.81 -6.91 -40.74
C GLU A 182 4.39 -8.38 -40.87
N ASN A 183 5.36 -9.31 -40.76
CA ASN A 183 5.14 -10.76 -40.88
C ASN A 183 5.05 -11.51 -39.54
N ALA A 184 5.29 -10.85 -38.43
CA ALA A 184 5.14 -11.42 -37.10
C ALA A 184 3.66 -11.67 -36.77
N ILE A 185 3.39 -12.63 -35.92
CA ILE A 185 2.04 -12.90 -35.41
C ILE A 185 1.56 -11.65 -34.67
N LYS A 186 0.35 -11.19 -34.95
CA LYS A 186 -0.22 -10.00 -34.31
C LYS A 186 -0.98 -10.38 -33.05
N ILE A 187 -0.90 -9.51 -32.05
CA ILE A 187 -1.82 -9.43 -30.94
C ILE A 187 -2.46 -8.03 -31.00
N ASN A 188 -3.77 -7.95 -30.86
CA ASN A 188 -4.52 -6.71 -30.90
C ASN A 188 -5.49 -6.63 -29.72
N GLY A 189 -5.74 -5.40 -29.23
CA GLY A 189 -6.68 -5.17 -28.15
C GLY A 189 -6.11 -5.41 -26.76
N GLU A 190 -4.79 -5.62 -26.63
CA GLU A 190 -4.12 -5.72 -25.34
C GLU A 190 -4.28 -4.40 -24.56
N HIS A 191 -4.64 -4.50 -23.30
CA HIS A 191 -4.86 -3.37 -22.39
C HIS A 191 -4.64 -3.80 -20.95
N ASP A 192 -4.40 -2.83 -20.08
CA ASP A 192 -4.33 -3.08 -18.64
C ASP A 192 -5.68 -3.59 -18.13
N VAL A 193 -5.62 -4.58 -17.25
CA VAL A 193 -6.80 -5.25 -16.72
C VAL A 193 -6.91 -5.03 -15.22
N THR A 194 -8.14 -4.83 -14.73
CA THR A 194 -8.42 -4.78 -13.30
C THR A 194 -9.41 -5.92 -12.96
N MET A 195 -9.13 -6.65 -11.88
CA MET A 195 -10.01 -7.67 -11.32
C MET A 195 -10.04 -7.57 -9.80
N THR A 196 -11.02 -8.22 -9.17
CA THR A 196 -11.09 -8.31 -7.71
C THR A 196 -10.53 -9.66 -7.24
N GLU A 197 -9.87 -9.69 -6.08
CA GLU A 197 -9.38 -10.93 -5.45
C GLU A 197 -10.51 -11.97 -5.38
N GLY A 198 -10.19 -13.20 -5.77
CA GLY A 198 -11.14 -14.31 -5.81
C GLY A 198 -11.97 -14.41 -7.08
N GLU A 199 -11.93 -13.44 -7.98
CA GLU A 199 -12.55 -13.50 -9.29
C GLU A 199 -11.74 -14.34 -10.27
N THR A 200 -12.37 -14.75 -11.38
CA THR A 200 -11.72 -15.44 -12.50
C THR A 200 -12.26 -14.93 -13.82
N PRO A 201 -12.02 -13.61 -14.13
CA PRO A 201 -12.49 -13.03 -15.38
C PRO A 201 -11.85 -13.69 -16.58
N ASN A 202 -12.44 -13.48 -17.75
CA ASN A 202 -11.80 -13.87 -19.01
C ASN A 202 -10.76 -12.82 -19.40
N LEU A 203 -9.50 -13.04 -19.02
CA LEU A 203 -8.40 -12.09 -19.31
C LEU A 203 -8.08 -11.97 -20.81
N LEU A 204 -8.66 -12.81 -21.68
CA LEU A 204 -8.55 -12.70 -23.13
C LEU A 204 -9.71 -11.92 -23.76
N GLU A 205 -10.62 -11.38 -22.98
CA GLU A 205 -11.74 -10.59 -23.50
C GLU A 205 -11.23 -9.35 -24.23
N GLY A 206 -11.69 -9.14 -25.45
CA GLY A 206 -11.23 -8.04 -26.31
C GLY A 206 -9.84 -8.22 -26.92
N VAL A 207 -9.07 -9.23 -26.51
CA VAL A 207 -7.73 -9.50 -27.07
C VAL A 207 -7.82 -10.56 -28.15
N THR A 208 -7.26 -10.28 -29.31
CA THR A 208 -7.30 -11.16 -30.49
C THR A 208 -5.90 -11.37 -31.08
N SER A 209 -5.74 -12.46 -31.80
CA SER A 209 -4.53 -12.72 -32.59
C SER A 209 -4.87 -13.22 -33.99
N ASP A 210 -3.85 -13.34 -34.84
CA ASP A 210 -4.03 -13.83 -36.22
C ASP A 210 -4.75 -15.19 -36.28
N GLN A 211 -5.48 -15.44 -37.37
CA GLN A 211 -6.38 -16.60 -37.53
C GLN A 211 -5.66 -17.95 -37.33
N ASP A 212 -4.41 -18.07 -37.75
CA ASP A 212 -3.61 -19.29 -37.64
C ASP A 212 -2.70 -19.28 -36.40
N SER A 213 -3.13 -18.60 -35.34
CA SER A 213 -2.40 -18.54 -34.11
C SER A 213 -3.21 -19.02 -32.89
N ILE A 214 -2.51 -19.43 -31.86
CA ILE A 214 -3.05 -19.75 -30.53
C ILE A 214 -2.68 -18.65 -29.57
N LEU A 215 -3.68 -18.00 -28.98
CA LEU A 215 -3.53 -16.97 -27.98
C LEU A 215 -3.72 -17.56 -26.57
N ASP A 216 -2.82 -17.25 -25.68
CA ASP A 216 -2.88 -17.56 -24.26
C ASP A 216 -2.23 -16.44 -23.44
N TYR A 217 -2.23 -16.55 -22.11
CA TYR A 217 -1.56 -15.62 -21.22
C TYR A 217 -0.79 -16.33 -20.12
N SER A 218 0.11 -15.61 -19.47
CA SER A 218 0.71 -15.99 -18.19
C SER A 218 0.77 -14.76 -17.29
N ILE A 219 0.75 -14.98 -15.98
CA ILE A 219 0.84 -13.91 -14.98
C ILE A 219 2.04 -14.17 -14.12
N ASP A 220 2.81 -13.13 -13.90
CA ASP A 220 3.96 -13.17 -13.03
C ASP A 220 4.11 -11.85 -12.28
N ASN A 221 4.83 -11.93 -11.18
CA ASN A 221 5.35 -10.79 -10.49
C ASN A 221 6.84 -10.66 -10.87
N GLU A 222 7.68 -10.00 -10.09
CA GLU A 222 9.12 -10.10 -10.30
C GLU A 222 9.59 -11.55 -10.12
N TYR A 223 10.38 -12.04 -11.10
CA TYR A 223 10.77 -13.44 -11.14
C TYR A 223 11.62 -13.84 -9.94
N SER A 224 11.11 -14.73 -9.11
CA SER A 224 11.91 -15.45 -8.12
C SER A 224 12.37 -16.78 -8.69
N PHE A 225 13.66 -16.89 -8.91
CA PHE A 225 14.28 -18.09 -9.46
C PHE A 225 14.84 -18.99 -8.36
N LYS A 226 14.62 -20.30 -8.50
CA LYS A 226 15.21 -21.32 -7.65
C LYS A 226 16.03 -22.27 -8.50
N SER A 227 17.24 -22.59 -8.07
CA SER A 227 18.07 -23.62 -8.69
C SER A 227 18.29 -24.77 -7.72
N LYS A 228 17.95 -25.99 -8.15
CA LYS A 228 18.17 -27.21 -7.40
C LYS A 228 18.77 -28.29 -8.32
N GLY A 229 19.94 -28.77 -7.93
CA GLY A 229 20.65 -29.81 -8.73
C GLY A 229 21.07 -29.32 -10.11
N GLY A 230 21.32 -28.03 -10.30
CA GLY A 230 21.69 -27.43 -11.57
C GLY A 230 20.51 -27.09 -12.51
N LEU A 231 19.29 -27.40 -12.09
CA LEU A 231 18.07 -27.03 -12.83
C LEU A 231 17.46 -25.78 -12.24
N THR A 232 17.21 -24.79 -13.08
CA THR A 232 16.58 -23.53 -12.69
C THR A 232 15.09 -23.62 -12.96
N SER A 233 14.29 -23.16 -12.01
CA SER A 233 12.84 -23.07 -12.13
C SER A 233 12.34 -21.70 -11.68
N VAL A 234 11.23 -21.27 -12.22
CA VAL A 234 10.49 -20.08 -11.82
C VAL A 234 9.10 -20.48 -11.34
N ASP A 235 8.68 -19.93 -10.22
CA ASP A 235 7.32 -20.10 -9.74
C ASP A 235 6.42 -19.06 -10.41
N LEU A 236 5.72 -19.45 -11.47
CA LEU A 236 4.70 -18.62 -12.09
C LEU A 236 3.49 -18.48 -11.19
N VAL A 237 2.99 -17.26 -11.11
CA VAL A 237 1.80 -16.92 -10.36
C VAL A 237 0.56 -17.55 -11.02
N CYS A 238 0.46 -17.50 -12.36
CA CYS A 238 -0.56 -18.16 -13.13
C CYS A 238 -0.01 -18.57 -14.51
N SER A 239 -0.22 -19.83 -14.91
CA SER A 239 0.39 -20.38 -16.11
C SER A 239 -0.46 -20.27 -17.40
N GLY A 240 -1.66 -19.71 -17.33
CA GLY A 240 -2.50 -19.50 -18.51
C GLY A 240 -4.00 -19.60 -18.29
N LYS A 241 -4.76 -19.52 -19.39
CA LYS A 241 -6.24 -19.52 -19.40
C LYS A 241 -6.87 -20.76 -18.75
N ASN A 242 -6.13 -21.85 -18.67
CA ASN A 242 -6.60 -23.08 -18.04
C ASN A 242 -6.27 -23.14 -16.54
N ASP A 243 -5.48 -22.21 -16.01
CA ASP A 243 -5.03 -22.19 -14.63
C ASP A 243 -5.89 -21.26 -13.73
N LYS A 244 -7.21 -21.41 -13.83
CA LYS A 244 -8.18 -20.59 -13.08
C LYS A 244 -8.04 -20.71 -11.56
N GLN A 245 -7.50 -21.83 -11.07
CA GLN A 245 -7.27 -22.02 -9.63
C GLN A 245 -6.19 -21.08 -9.07
N ARG A 246 -5.13 -20.83 -9.83
CA ARG A 246 -4.11 -19.89 -9.44
C ARG A 246 -4.58 -18.45 -9.65
N LEU A 247 -5.28 -18.16 -10.76
CA LEU A 247 -5.90 -16.86 -10.99
C LEU A 247 -6.79 -16.47 -9.81
N LYS A 248 -7.64 -17.38 -9.32
CA LYS A 248 -8.51 -17.15 -8.16
C LYS A 248 -7.76 -16.83 -6.86
N LYS A 249 -6.51 -17.29 -6.73
CA LYS A 249 -5.68 -17.13 -5.52
C LYS A 249 -4.77 -15.92 -5.55
N LEU A 250 -4.83 -15.09 -6.61
CA LEU A 250 -4.05 -13.89 -6.68
C LEU A 250 -4.41 -12.96 -5.52
N LYS A 251 -3.40 -12.45 -4.86
CA LYS A 251 -3.55 -11.45 -3.80
C LYS A 251 -3.68 -10.05 -4.40
N PRO A 252 -4.25 -9.09 -3.65
CA PRO A 252 -4.22 -7.69 -4.06
C PRO A 252 -2.82 -7.23 -4.42
N GLY A 253 -2.70 -6.47 -5.50
CA GLY A 253 -1.41 -5.99 -6.01
C GLY A 253 -1.40 -5.84 -7.54
N LYS A 254 -0.26 -5.44 -8.07
CA LYS A 254 -0.04 -5.33 -9.51
C LYS A 254 0.86 -6.47 -9.97
N TYR A 255 0.50 -7.04 -11.10
CA TYR A 255 1.18 -8.17 -11.72
C TYR A 255 1.46 -7.87 -13.19
N ASN A 256 2.49 -8.49 -13.74
CA ASN A 256 2.72 -8.50 -15.18
C ASN A 256 1.83 -9.57 -15.82
N LEU A 257 0.94 -9.16 -16.70
CA LEU A 257 0.12 -10.03 -17.53
C LEU A 257 0.72 -10.08 -18.93
N TYR A 258 1.20 -11.26 -19.33
CA TYR A 258 1.81 -11.47 -20.62
C TYR A 258 0.85 -12.19 -21.56
N TYR A 259 0.39 -11.53 -22.60
CA TYR A 259 -0.29 -12.17 -23.71
C TYR A 259 0.73 -12.78 -24.66
N THR A 260 0.55 -14.02 -25.06
CA THR A 260 1.43 -14.72 -25.99
C THR A 260 0.62 -15.34 -27.12
N ALA A 261 0.98 -15.00 -28.38
CA ALA A 261 0.43 -15.58 -29.57
C ALA A 261 1.50 -16.39 -30.31
N ARG A 262 1.22 -17.67 -30.57
CA ARG A 262 2.11 -18.58 -31.31
C ARG A 262 1.42 -19.18 -32.52
N SER A 263 2.19 -19.57 -33.54
CA SER A 263 1.63 -20.26 -34.69
C SER A 263 0.97 -21.61 -34.28
N SER A 264 -0.22 -21.89 -34.79
CA SER A 264 -0.90 -23.17 -34.59
C SER A 264 -0.35 -24.27 -35.48
N THR A 265 0.36 -23.93 -36.58
CA THR A 265 0.81 -24.81 -37.63
C THR A 265 2.32 -24.98 -37.75
N ASP A 266 3.10 -23.99 -37.22
CA ASP A 266 4.56 -23.95 -37.30
C ASP A 266 5.18 -23.58 -35.94
N SER A 267 5.60 -24.58 -35.20
CA SER A 267 6.23 -24.41 -33.87
C SER A 267 7.64 -23.78 -33.91
N THR A 268 8.22 -23.65 -35.10
CA THR A 268 9.53 -23.02 -35.28
C THR A 268 9.45 -21.50 -35.44
N LYS A 269 8.25 -20.99 -35.74
CA LYS A 269 8.02 -19.56 -35.89
C LYS A 269 8.05 -18.87 -34.50
N PRO A 270 8.77 -17.76 -34.34
CA PRO A 270 8.80 -17.03 -33.08
C PRO A 270 7.41 -16.62 -32.60
N SER A 271 7.18 -16.74 -31.29
CA SER A 271 5.96 -16.26 -30.67
C SER A 271 6.01 -14.75 -30.49
N THR A 272 4.85 -14.09 -30.48
CA THR A 272 4.72 -12.68 -30.10
C THR A 272 4.23 -12.60 -28.66
N ARG A 273 4.93 -11.85 -27.82
CA ARG A 273 4.53 -11.56 -26.43
C ARG A 273 4.30 -10.07 -26.23
N ARG A 274 3.28 -9.71 -25.42
CA ARG A 274 2.98 -8.34 -25.01
C ARG A 274 2.68 -8.35 -23.51
N ALA A 275 3.29 -7.42 -22.80
CA ALA A 275 3.07 -7.23 -21.37
C ALA A 275 2.09 -6.07 -21.16
N VAL A 276 1.17 -6.25 -20.24
CA VAL A 276 0.26 -5.24 -19.69
C VAL A 276 0.19 -5.42 -18.18
N ILE A 277 -0.40 -4.48 -17.46
CA ILE A 277 -0.58 -4.56 -16.02
C ILE A 277 -1.91 -5.21 -15.69
N LEU A 278 -1.88 -6.24 -14.82
CA LEU A 278 -3.04 -6.77 -14.13
C LEU A 278 -3.08 -6.18 -12.72
N THR A 279 -4.08 -5.39 -12.42
CA THR A 279 -4.33 -4.90 -11.07
C THR A 279 -5.36 -5.80 -10.40
N VAL A 280 -5.00 -6.43 -9.29
CA VAL A 280 -5.92 -7.19 -8.45
C VAL A 280 -6.31 -6.31 -7.28
N LEU A 281 -7.57 -5.93 -7.23
CA LEU A 281 -8.14 -5.17 -6.13
C LEU A 281 -8.52 -6.11 -4.99
N PRO A 282 -8.46 -5.68 -3.73
CA PRO A 282 -8.97 -6.46 -2.61
C PRO A 282 -10.47 -6.77 -2.79
N ASN A 283 -10.90 -7.92 -2.28
CA ASN A 283 -12.32 -8.27 -2.24
C ASN A 283 -12.99 -7.54 -1.08
N GLY A 284 -13.57 -6.39 -1.35
CA GLY A 284 -14.10 -5.44 -0.35
C GLY A 284 -15.18 -5.97 0.61
N LYS A 285 -15.56 -7.24 0.51
CA LYS A 285 -16.45 -7.90 1.48
C LYS A 285 -15.69 -8.64 2.60
N GLN A 286 -14.37 -8.84 2.48
CA GLN A 286 -13.58 -9.64 3.42
C GLN A 286 -12.44 -8.86 4.09
N ASP A 287 -12.17 -7.61 3.69
CA ASP A 287 -10.92 -6.95 3.97
C ASP A 287 -10.92 -5.95 5.12
N LEU A 288 -12.10 -5.47 5.52
CA LEU A 288 -12.18 -4.65 6.73
C LEU A 288 -12.43 -5.54 7.96
N ILE A 289 -11.81 -5.18 9.07
CA ILE A 289 -12.06 -5.90 10.32
C ILE A 289 -13.53 -5.77 10.74
N GLU A 290 -14.15 -6.86 11.16
CA GLU A 290 -15.50 -6.83 11.70
C GLU A 290 -15.46 -6.23 13.12
N LEU A 291 -16.20 -5.13 13.34
CA LEU A 291 -16.18 -4.45 14.63
C LEU A 291 -17.06 -5.18 15.65
N ASP A 292 -16.53 -5.42 16.84
CA ASP A 292 -17.29 -5.94 17.97
C ASP A 292 -18.20 -4.86 18.56
N ARG A 293 -19.48 -4.93 18.21
CA ARG A 293 -20.55 -4.07 18.78
C ARG A 293 -21.34 -4.79 19.88
N GLU A 294 -20.78 -5.84 20.46
CA GLU A 294 -21.45 -6.70 21.42
C GLU A 294 -21.67 -6.01 22.76
N LEU A 295 -22.94 -5.85 23.15
CA LEU A 295 -23.36 -5.26 24.41
C LEU A 295 -23.49 -6.29 25.54
N ILE A 296 -23.74 -7.56 25.20
CA ILE A 296 -23.80 -8.65 26.17
C ILE A 296 -22.38 -9.06 26.55
N LYS A 297 -22.08 -9.04 27.81
CA LYS A 297 -20.80 -9.54 28.32
C LYS A 297 -20.93 -11.00 28.71
N ASN A 298 -19.98 -11.85 28.28
CA ASN A 298 -19.94 -13.27 28.56
C ASN A 298 -21.23 -14.02 28.10
N GLY A 299 -21.62 -13.79 26.83
CA GLY A 299 -22.83 -14.41 26.26
C GLY A 299 -22.74 -15.93 26.10
N SER A 300 -21.54 -16.48 26.04
CA SER A 300 -21.25 -17.92 26.09
C SER A 300 -21.19 -18.51 27.49
N PHE A 301 -21.32 -17.71 28.53
CA PHE A 301 -21.26 -18.10 29.95
C PHE A 301 -19.93 -18.74 30.42
N GLU A 302 -18.88 -18.71 29.65
CA GLU A 302 -17.60 -19.38 29.95
C GLU A 302 -16.78 -18.67 31.05
N ASN A 303 -16.95 -17.34 31.21
CA ASN A 303 -16.22 -16.55 32.18
C ASN A 303 -16.87 -16.57 33.57
N GLY A 304 -16.08 -16.82 34.60
CA GLY A 304 -16.52 -16.82 35.99
C GLY A 304 -15.83 -17.88 36.84
N THR A 305 -16.08 -17.83 38.15
CA THR A 305 -15.50 -18.79 39.09
C THR A 305 -16.06 -20.19 38.87
N ASN A 306 -15.21 -21.17 38.71
CA ASN A 306 -15.61 -22.57 38.61
C ASN A 306 -15.77 -23.17 40.02
N PRO A 307 -16.83 -23.98 40.26
CA PRO A 307 -17.02 -24.65 41.54
C PRO A 307 -15.92 -25.71 41.77
N SER A 308 -15.51 -25.87 42.99
CA SER A 308 -14.56 -26.91 43.39
C SER A 308 -15.11 -28.35 43.21
N SER A 309 -16.44 -28.48 43.19
CA SER A 309 -17.15 -29.73 42.89
C SER A 309 -18.55 -29.43 42.33
N GLY A 310 -19.11 -30.36 41.55
CA GLY A 310 -20.47 -30.23 40.98
C GLY A 310 -20.48 -29.56 39.61
N TYR A 311 -21.68 -29.50 39.06
CA TYR A 311 -21.95 -29.06 37.65
C TYR A 311 -22.74 -27.76 37.57
N GLU A 312 -23.17 -27.16 38.68
CA GLU A 312 -24.07 -26.00 38.73
C GLU A 312 -23.54 -24.92 39.66
N ILE A 313 -23.85 -23.66 39.30
CA ILE A 313 -23.48 -22.46 40.05
C ILE A 313 -24.52 -21.37 39.89
N ASN A 314 -24.66 -20.47 40.86
CA ASN A 314 -25.66 -19.40 40.86
C ASN A 314 -25.18 -18.06 40.28
N SER A 315 -23.93 -17.97 39.89
CA SER A 315 -23.37 -16.74 39.31
C SER A 315 -22.35 -16.99 38.22
N ARG A 316 -22.39 -16.20 37.16
CA ARG A 316 -21.38 -16.05 36.13
C ARG A 316 -21.12 -14.58 35.93
N THR A 317 -19.92 -14.25 35.46
CA THR A 317 -19.54 -12.86 35.21
C THR A 317 -20.60 -12.17 34.37
N SER A 318 -21.05 -11.01 34.81
CA SER A 318 -22.06 -10.15 34.17
C SER A 318 -23.51 -10.66 34.15
N TRP A 319 -23.77 -11.90 34.55
CA TRP A 319 -25.10 -12.51 34.54
C TRP A 319 -25.70 -12.70 35.92
N GLN A 320 -26.99 -12.48 36.04
CA GLN A 320 -27.80 -12.64 37.24
C GLN A 320 -28.89 -13.69 37.01
N VAL A 321 -29.32 -14.33 38.09
CA VAL A 321 -30.35 -15.37 38.03
C VAL A 321 -31.41 -15.19 39.14
N THR A 322 -32.64 -15.57 38.84
CA THR A 322 -33.69 -15.78 39.83
C THR A 322 -34.24 -17.17 39.61
N ASN A 323 -34.21 -18.02 40.66
CA ASN A 323 -34.63 -19.43 40.58
C ASN A 323 -34.03 -20.20 39.37
N ALA A 324 -32.91 -19.76 38.86
CA ALA A 324 -32.18 -20.33 37.75
C ALA A 324 -30.70 -20.55 38.15
N ARG A 325 -29.88 -21.13 37.24
CA ARG A 325 -28.48 -21.46 37.51
C ARG A 325 -27.70 -21.41 36.19
N PHE A 326 -26.39 -21.58 36.32
CA PHE A 326 -25.51 -21.94 35.22
C PHE A 326 -25.03 -23.37 35.41
N THR A 327 -24.93 -24.11 34.32
CA THR A 327 -24.58 -25.53 34.38
C THR A 327 -23.52 -25.91 33.33
N LYS A 328 -22.74 -26.94 33.67
CA LYS A 328 -21.79 -27.59 32.73
C LYS A 328 -22.08 -29.08 32.60
N TRP A 329 -23.35 -29.47 32.60
CA TRP A 329 -23.68 -30.86 32.35
C TRP A 329 -23.20 -31.30 30.98
N PRO A 330 -22.69 -32.55 30.83
CA PRO A 330 -22.27 -33.02 29.54
C PRO A 330 -23.40 -32.93 28.51
N GLY A 331 -23.11 -32.20 27.40
CA GLY A 331 -24.05 -32.04 26.28
C GLY A 331 -25.16 -31.03 26.50
N CYS A 332 -25.10 -30.18 27.54
CA CYS A 332 -26.11 -29.12 27.77
C CYS A 332 -25.72 -27.76 27.15
N SER A 333 -24.42 -27.46 26.90
CA SER A 333 -23.98 -26.24 26.23
C SER A 333 -24.07 -26.39 24.69
N TYR A 334 -24.40 -25.32 24.04
CA TYR A 334 -24.32 -25.25 22.57
C TYR A 334 -22.84 -25.17 22.11
N GLU A 335 -22.09 -24.29 22.80
CA GLU A 335 -20.67 -24.08 22.57
C GLU A 335 -19.93 -24.02 23.91
N GLY A 336 -18.66 -24.41 23.94
CA GLY A 336 -17.87 -24.44 25.17
C GLY A 336 -18.35 -25.48 26.19
N SER A 337 -18.37 -25.09 27.47
CA SER A 337 -18.68 -25.98 28.62
C SER A 337 -19.88 -25.55 29.42
N TRP A 338 -20.21 -24.28 29.48
CA TRP A 338 -21.20 -23.69 30.31
C TRP A 338 -22.39 -23.13 29.56
N CYS A 339 -23.57 -23.19 30.15
CA CYS A 339 -24.79 -22.57 29.66
C CYS A 339 -25.67 -22.06 30.79
N GLY A 340 -26.60 -21.15 30.51
CA GLY A 340 -27.66 -20.74 31.38
C GLY A 340 -28.69 -21.88 31.53
N PHE A 341 -29.21 -22.11 32.74
CA PHE A 341 -30.10 -23.20 33.04
C PHE A 341 -31.32 -22.75 33.86
N LEU A 342 -32.52 -22.93 33.32
CA LEU A 342 -33.79 -22.74 33.99
C LEU A 342 -34.38 -24.10 34.32
N PRO A 343 -34.40 -24.53 35.63
CA PRO A 343 -34.68 -25.89 36.02
C PRO A 343 -36.14 -26.31 35.87
N GLU A 344 -36.37 -27.61 35.77
CA GLU A 344 -37.69 -28.25 35.90
C GLU A 344 -38.32 -28.00 37.28
N ASN A 345 -39.61 -28.23 37.39
CA ASN A 345 -40.40 -28.06 38.58
C ASN A 345 -40.33 -26.65 39.20
N ASN A 346 -40.17 -25.66 38.34
CA ASN A 346 -40.16 -24.28 38.71
C ASN A 346 -40.94 -23.45 37.65
N GLY A 347 -41.98 -22.74 38.13
CA GLY A 347 -42.85 -21.92 37.30
C GLY A 347 -42.37 -20.48 37.12
N ASN A 348 -41.28 -20.07 37.82
CA ASN A 348 -40.75 -18.72 37.74
C ASN A 348 -39.22 -18.75 37.82
N ALA A 349 -38.57 -18.88 36.72
CA ALA A 349 -37.11 -18.89 36.64
C ALA A 349 -36.62 -17.94 35.51
N ASN A 350 -35.56 -17.19 35.80
CA ASN A 350 -35.01 -16.29 34.79
C ASN A 350 -33.49 -16.11 34.94
N ILE A 351 -32.87 -15.80 33.79
CA ILE A 351 -31.48 -15.41 33.61
C ILE A 351 -31.47 -14.05 32.92
N TYR A 352 -30.72 -13.10 33.43
CA TYR A 352 -30.74 -11.75 32.88
C TYR A 352 -29.43 -11.01 33.03
N GLN A 353 -29.24 -10.03 32.13
CA GLN A 353 -28.13 -9.09 32.16
C GLN A 353 -28.65 -7.68 31.88
N THR A 354 -28.11 -6.67 32.56
CA THR A 354 -28.43 -5.26 32.31
C THR A 354 -27.46 -4.70 31.28
N VAL A 355 -28.00 -4.05 30.26
CA VAL A 355 -27.29 -3.41 29.17
C VAL A 355 -27.73 -1.95 29.01
N ASN A 356 -26.84 -1.09 28.54
CA ASN A 356 -27.17 0.33 28.28
C ASN A 356 -27.54 0.50 26.80
N LEU A 357 -28.80 0.88 26.54
CA LEU A 357 -29.28 1.10 25.17
C LEU A 357 -29.53 2.58 24.91
N LYS A 358 -29.22 3.02 23.69
CA LYS A 358 -29.45 4.38 23.19
C LYS A 358 -30.92 4.56 22.74
N LYS A 359 -31.43 5.79 22.84
CA LYS A 359 -32.72 6.20 22.32
C LYS A 359 -32.71 6.21 20.79
N ASN A 360 -33.83 5.90 20.14
CA ASN A 360 -34.01 5.92 18.68
C ASN A 360 -32.95 5.05 17.93
N THR A 361 -32.57 3.93 18.51
CA THR A 361 -31.51 3.05 18.00
C THR A 361 -32.04 1.64 17.81
N LYS A 362 -31.60 1.00 16.73
CA LYS A 362 -31.93 -0.39 16.43
C LYS A 362 -30.88 -1.34 16.98
N TYR A 363 -31.31 -2.47 17.49
CA TYR A 363 -30.45 -3.54 17.98
C TYR A 363 -30.94 -4.90 17.49
N LYS A 364 -30.06 -5.88 17.44
CA LYS A 364 -30.39 -7.29 17.17
C LYS A 364 -29.92 -8.15 18.32
N LEU A 365 -30.87 -8.83 18.94
CA LEU A 365 -30.61 -9.86 19.95
C LEU A 365 -30.59 -11.23 19.29
N LYS A 366 -29.57 -12.02 19.56
CA LYS A 366 -29.49 -13.43 19.15
C LYS A 366 -29.22 -14.31 20.37
N ALA A 367 -29.70 -15.53 20.35
CA ALA A 367 -29.38 -16.53 21.36
C ALA A 367 -29.61 -17.94 20.82
N LYS A 368 -29.00 -18.93 21.45
CA LYS A 368 -29.30 -20.35 21.30
C LYS A 368 -30.12 -20.82 22.51
N VAL A 369 -31.26 -21.44 22.26
CA VAL A 369 -32.17 -21.88 23.32
C VAL A 369 -32.63 -23.33 23.07
N GLN A 370 -32.56 -24.16 24.10
CA GLN A 370 -33.05 -25.55 24.07
C GLN A 370 -34.15 -25.76 25.12
N LEU A 371 -35.30 -26.31 24.71
CA LEU A 371 -36.42 -26.70 25.56
C LEU A 371 -36.56 -28.22 25.55
N THR A 372 -36.92 -28.81 26.68
CA THR A 372 -36.89 -30.26 26.85
C THR A 372 -38.24 -30.94 26.94
N GLU A 373 -39.36 -30.19 26.98
CA GLU A 373 -40.69 -30.78 27.14
C GLU A 373 -41.66 -30.22 26.11
N VAL A 374 -42.36 -31.08 25.37
CA VAL A 374 -43.33 -30.67 24.35
C VAL A 374 -44.46 -29.85 24.93
N GLY A 375 -44.77 -28.72 24.33
CA GLY A 375 -45.72 -27.74 24.85
C GLY A 375 -45.10 -26.72 25.81
N GLN A 376 -43.87 -26.87 26.20
CA GLN A 376 -43.11 -25.92 27.01
C GLN A 376 -42.98 -24.58 26.28
N THR A 377 -43.02 -23.50 27.04
CA THR A 377 -42.77 -22.14 26.56
C THR A 377 -41.71 -21.45 27.42
N MET A 378 -40.96 -20.55 26.78
CA MET A 378 -40.14 -19.55 27.44
C MET A 378 -40.25 -18.22 26.76
N PHE A 379 -39.87 -17.15 27.43
CA PHE A 379 -39.96 -15.78 26.96
C PHE A 379 -38.60 -15.10 26.92
N VAL A 380 -38.36 -14.28 25.91
CA VAL A 380 -37.22 -13.36 25.82
C VAL A 380 -37.73 -11.95 25.74
N ASN A 381 -37.27 -11.05 26.58
CA ASN A 381 -37.75 -9.67 26.63
C ASN A 381 -36.66 -8.68 27.08
N LEU A 382 -36.89 -7.41 26.73
CA LEU A 382 -36.15 -6.26 27.23
C LEU A 382 -37.06 -5.36 28.03
N LYS A 383 -36.63 -5.03 29.25
CA LYS A 383 -37.44 -4.22 30.16
C LYS A 383 -36.60 -3.35 31.09
N LYS A 384 -37.20 -2.23 31.52
CA LYS A 384 -36.72 -1.44 32.65
C LYS A 384 -37.76 -1.52 33.76
N ASN A 385 -37.39 -2.07 34.91
CA ASN A 385 -38.37 -2.42 35.98
C ASN A 385 -39.46 -3.38 35.44
N ALA A 386 -40.71 -2.96 35.47
CA ALA A 386 -41.83 -3.74 34.94
C ALA A 386 -42.32 -3.24 33.55
N GLN A 387 -41.61 -2.29 32.93
CA GLN A 387 -41.98 -1.72 31.65
C GLN A 387 -41.15 -2.34 30.50
N TYR A 388 -41.85 -2.78 29.48
CA TYR A 388 -41.25 -3.31 28.25
C TYR A 388 -41.02 -2.21 27.23
N LEU A 389 -40.02 -2.35 26.38
CA LEU A 389 -39.88 -1.53 25.19
C LEU A 389 -41.10 -1.76 24.28
N VAL A 390 -41.79 -0.67 23.89
CA VAL A 390 -43.06 -0.74 23.14
C VAL A 390 -42.92 -1.40 21.77
N ASN A 391 -41.83 -1.17 21.11
CA ASN A 391 -41.55 -1.75 19.78
C ASN A 391 -40.86 -3.12 19.86
N ASN A 392 -40.82 -3.69 21.05
CA ASN A 392 -40.10 -4.92 21.31
C ASN A 392 -40.99 -5.86 22.11
N ASN A 393 -41.87 -6.49 21.38
CA ASN A 393 -42.74 -7.49 21.97
C ASN A 393 -41.90 -8.67 22.47
N GLU A 394 -42.34 -9.24 23.60
CA GLU A 394 -41.83 -10.47 24.14
C GLU A 394 -41.83 -11.59 23.07
N ILE A 395 -40.70 -12.22 22.82
CA ILE A 395 -40.64 -13.43 22.01
C ILE A 395 -41.03 -14.61 22.86
N THR A 396 -41.99 -15.38 22.37
CA THR A 396 -42.36 -16.69 22.95
C THR A 396 -41.70 -17.81 22.15
N VAL A 397 -40.80 -18.53 22.78
CA VAL A 397 -40.19 -19.75 22.23
C VAL A 397 -40.99 -20.97 22.68
N LYS A 398 -41.35 -21.86 21.75
CA LYS A 398 -42.16 -23.04 22.00
C LYS A 398 -41.46 -24.34 21.68
N CYS A 399 -41.62 -25.34 22.50
CA CYS A 399 -41.15 -26.71 22.26
C CYS A 399 -42.22 -27.50 21.54
N THR A 400 -41.83 -28.07 20.40
CA THR A 400 -42.64 -29.02 19.58
C THR A 400 -42.00 -30.38 19.60
N GLU A 401 -42.69 -31.39 19.02
CA GLU A 401 -42.08 -32.71 18.83
C GLU A 401 -40.82 -32.70 18.00
N GLU A 402 -40.74 -31.76 17.02
CA GLU A 402 -39.65 -31.66 16.07
C GLU A 402 -38.36 -31.02 16.68
N ASN A 403 -38.53 -30.06 17.61
CA ASN A 403 -37.41 -29.29 18.17
C ASN A 403 -37.10 -29.66 19.63
N LYS A 404 -37.80 -30.64 20.21
CA LYS A 404 -37.56 -31.12 21.55
C LYS A 404 -36.12 -31.51 21.78
N GLY A 405 -35.46 -30.93 22.75
CA GLY A 405 -34.08 -31.21 23.09
C GLY A 405 -33.05 -30.75 22.05
N GLN A 406 -33.43 -29.93 21.10
CA GLN A 406 -32.52 -29.31 20.13
C GLN A 406 -32.39 -27.81 20.39
N TYR A 407 -31.20 -27.26 20.16
CA TYR A 407 -30.98 -25.82 20.19
C TYR A 407 -31.67 -25.13 19.01
N GLN A 408 -32.45 -24.10 19.32
CA GLN A 408 -33.13 -23.23 18.38
C GLN A 408 -32.45 -21.88 18.32
N ASP A 409 -32.39 -21.28 17.15
CA ASP A 409 -31.95 -19.91 16.97
C ASP A 409 -33.07 -18.94 17.36
N ILE A 410 -32.72 -17.96 18.18
CA ILE A 410 -33.59 -16.86 18.57
C ILE A 410 -32.99 -15.58 17.97
N GLU A 411 -33.80 -14.86 17.22
CA GLU A 411 -33.47 -13.53 16.73
C GLU A 411 -34.60 -12.56 17.07
N LEU A 412 -34.24 -11.39 17.58
CA LEU A 412 -35.15 -10.31 17.91
C LEU A 412 -34.58 -8.99 17.41
N ASP A 413 -35.27 -8.37 16.49
CA ASP A 413 -35.01 -7.00 16.08
C ASP A 413 -35.65 -6.02 17.05
N ILE A 414 -34.83 -5.10 17.58
CA ILE A 414 -35.18 -4.17 18.63
C ILE A 414 -35.11 -2.75 18.07
N ASP A 415 -36.19 -1.98 18.19
CA ASP A 415 -36.19 -0.54 17.94
C ASP A 415 -36.52 0.15 19.27
N THR A 416 -35.57 0.88 19.84
CA THR A 416 -35.74 1.53 21.11
C THR A 416 -36.68 2.72 21.08
N GLY A 417 -36.87 3.36 19.94
CA GLY A 417 -37.68 4.55 19.81
C GLY A 417 -37.30 5.66 20.82
N ASP A 418 -38.24 6.58 21.06
CA ASP A 418 -38.06 7.71 21.98
C ASP A 418 -38.90 7.60 23.27
N GLN A 419 -39.29 6.38 23.66
CA GLN A 419 -40.21 6.09 24.77
C GLN A 419 -39.76 6.78 26.08
N GLU A 420 -40.38 7.92 26.38
CA GLU A 420 -40.01 8.77 27.52
C GLU A 420 -40.15 8.06 28.87
N SER A 421 -41.12 7.18 29.04
CA SER A 421 -41.24 6.39 30.28
C SER A 421 -40.08 5.46 30.60
N ILE A 422 -39.25 5.11 29.58
CA ILE A 422 -38.06 4.30 29.70
C ILE A 422 -36.79 5.17 29.76
N PHE A 423 -36.70 6.15 28.87
CA PHE A 423 -35.49 6.96 28.70
C PHE A 423 -35.48 8.17 29.66
N ASN A 424 -36.61 8.70 30.06
CA ASN A 424 -36.78 9.80 31.05
C ASN A 424 -35.85 11.00 30.70
N GLY A 425 -35.99 11.54 29.50
CA GLY A 425 -35.22 12.66 28.96
C GLY A 425 -33.76 12.37 28.67
N LYS A 426 -33.30 11.14 28.80
CA LYS A 426 -31.94 10.75 28.52
C LYS A 426 -31.76 10.13 27.15
N ASN A 427 -30.61 10.32 26.54
CA ASN A 427 -30.25 9.71 25.24
C ASN A 427 -30.02 8.20 25.33
N SER A 428 -29.74 7.68 26.55
CA SER A 428 -29.57 6.25 26.79
C SER A 428 -30.02 5.86 28.21
N THR A 429 -30.34 4.59 28.41
CA THR A 429 -30.73 4.08 29.71
C THR A 429 -30.45 2.59 29.82
N ASP A 430 -30.29 2.12 31.08
CA ASP A 430 -30.13 0.70 31.37
C ASP A 430 -31.43 -0.07 31.15
N LEU A 431 -31.36 -1.16 30.39
CA LEU A 431 -32.43 -2.13 30.22
C LEU A 431 -31.93 -3.53 30.59
N THR A 432 -32.85 -4.38 31.00
CA THR A 432 -32.58 -5.78 31.34
C THR A 432 -32.96 -6.68 30.18
N VAL A 433 -32.01 -7.39 29.58
CA VAL A 433 -32.24 -8.54 28.69
C VAL A 433 -32.53 -9.76 29.58
N CYS A 434 -33.68 -10.38 29.38
CA CYS A 434 -34.17 -11.42 30.25
C CYS A 434 -34.65 -12.63 29.46
N PHE A 435 -34.14 -13.82 29.82
CA PHE A 435 -34.63 -15.14 29.39
C PHE A 435 -35.39 -15.73 30.54
N MET A 436 -36.71 -16.01 30.39
CA MET A 436 -37.56 -16.45 31.50
C MET A 436 -38.55 -17.54 31.10
N LYS A 437 -38.87 -18.39 32.04
CA LYS A 437 -40.07 -19.23 31.99
C LYS A 437 -41.03 -18.78 33.07
N TRP A 438 -42.32 -18.75 32.74
CA TRP A 438 -43.40 -18.33 33.64
C TRP A 438 -44.61 -19.18 33.46
N THR A 439 -45.11 -19.75 34.55
CA THR A 439 -46.42 -20.41 34.67
C THR A 439 -46.82 -20.55 36.14
N GLU A 440 -48.08 -20.44 36.45
CA GLU A 440 -48.68 -20.72 37.77
C GLU A 440 -49.10 -22.17 37.90
N SER A 441 -49.22 -22.91 36.79
CA SER A 441 -49.72 -24.30 36.81
C SER A 441 -48.60 -25.35 36.90
N THR A 442 -48.60 -26.13 37.95
CA THR A 442 -47.67 -27.23 38.14
C THR A 442 -47.91 -28.42 37.21
N SER A 443 -49.04 -28.48 36.53
CA SER A 443 -49.34 -29.48 35.49
C SER A 443 -48.82 -29.07 34.09
N ASP A 444 -48.48 -27.80 33.91
CA ASP A 444 -48.01 -27.23 32.63
C ASP A 444 -46.66 -27.81 32.19
N ALA A 445 -46.45 -28.00 30.89
CA ALA A 445 -45.20 -28.40 30.29
C ALA A 445 -44.04 -27.41 30.60
N THR A 446 -44.35 -26.09 30.69
CA THR A 446 -43.41 -25.07 31.11
C THR A 446 -42.89 -25.27 32.52
N TYR A 447 -43.72 -25.72 33.46
CA TYR A 447 -43.31 -26.06 34.79
C TYR A 447 -42.37 -27.27 34.83
N LYS A 448 -42.70 -28.33 34.06
CA LYS A 448 -42.00 -29.62 34.04
C LYS A 448 -40.71 -29.62 33.25
N GLY A 449 -40.62 -28.78 32.24
CA GLY A 449 -39.50 -28.76 31.28
C GLY A 449 -38.30 -27.92 31.74
N LYS A 450 -37.13 -28.29 31.28
CA LYS A 450 -35.86 -27.55 31.41
C LYS A 450 -35.65 -26.58 30.24
N VAL A 451 -34.94 -25.47 30.47
CA VAL A 451 -34.46 -24.59 29.45
C VAL A 451 -32.98 -24.40 29.60
N PHE A 452 -32.27 -24.51 28.48
CA PHE A 452 -30.87 -24.14 28.40
C PHE A 452 -30.73 -22.94 27.45
N VAL A 453 -29.89 -21.98 27.83
CA VAL A 453 -29.63 -20.74 27.08
C VAL A 453 -28.13 -20.62 26.87
N ASP A 454 -27.71 -20.33 25.66
CA ASP A 454 -26.30 -20.18 25.32
C ASP A 454 -26.10 -19.19 24.17
N ASN A 455 -24.86 -18.77 23.95
CA ASN A 455 -24.44 -17.92 22.82
C ASN A 455 -25.35 -16.67 22.66
N VAL A 456 -25.54 -15.92 23.76
CA VAL A 456 -26.34 -14.71 23.78
C VAL A 456 -25.52 -13.52 23.25
N SER A 457 -26.08 -12.80 22.31
CA SER A 457 -25.48 -11.64 21.64
C SER A 457 -26.54 -10.54 21.53
N LEU A 458 -26.14 -9.30 21.75
CA LEU A 458 -26.94 -8.10 21.50
C LEU A 458 -26.08 -7.02 20.88
N THR A 459 -26.29 -6.77 19.62
CA THR A 459 -25.50 -5.80 18.83
C THR A 459 -26.34 -4.62 18.39
N GLU A 460 -25.77 -3.43 18.36
CA GLU A 460 -26.37 -2.25 17.74
C GLU A 460 -26.42 -2.48 16.21
N VAL A 461 -27.63 -2.43 15.63
CA VAL A 461 -27.82 -2.43 14.17
C VAL A 461 -27.64 -1.00 13.69
N THR A 462 -26.49 -0.69 13.20
CA THR A 462 -26.27 0.57 12.48
C THR A 462 -26.55 0.31 11.00
N ASN A 463 -27.14 1.28 10.31
CA ASN A 463 -27.18 1.23 8.84
C ASN A 463 -25.76 1.22 8.22
N GLU A 464 -24.76 1.28 9.08
CA GLU A 464 -23.33 1.40 8.77
C GLU A 464 -22.63 0.03 8.64
N ASP A 465 -23.20 -1.06 9.20
CA ASP A 465 -22.62 -2.40 9.16
C ASP A 465 -22.95 -3.20 7.88
N GLU A 466 -23.77 -2.66 7.01
CA GLU A 466 -24.20 -3.35 5.79
C GLU A 466 -23.41 -2.84 4.58
N ASN A 467 -22.46 -3.65 4.11
CA ASN A 467 -21.80 -3.54 2.81
C ASN A 467 -20.87 -2.31 2.62
N TYR A 468 -19.75 -2.32 3.31
CA TYR A 468 -18.64 -1.46 2.91
C TYR A 468 -18.10 -1.90 1.53
N ASN A 469 -17.95 -0.93 0.63
CA ASN A 469 -17.28 -1.11 -0.65
C ASN A 469 -15.90 -0.48 -0.55
N LEU A 470 -14.87 -1.25 -0.84
CA LEU A 470 -13.50 -0.73 -0.89
C LEU A 470 -13.42 0.35 -1.98
N VAL A 471 -12.92 1.51 -1.60
CA VAL A 471 -12.72 2.66 -2.49
C VAL A 471 -11.24 2.77 -2.88
N TRP A 472 -10.34 2.55 -1.92
CA TRP A 472 -8.90 2.62 -2.13
C TRP A 472 -8.16 1.76 -1.10
N ALA A 473 -7.04 1.20 -1.50
CA ALA A 473 -6.14 0.48 -0.61
C ALA A 473 -4.71 0.55 -1.11
N ASP A 474 -3.77 0.41 -0.19
CA ASP A 474 -2.38 0.05 -0.48
C ASP A 474 -1.97 -1.10 0.44
N GLU A 475 -1.62 -2.23 -0.16
CA GLU A 475 -1.19 -3.46 0.50
C GLU A 475 0.35 -3.56 0.54
N PHE A 476 1.05 -2.53 0.10
CA PHE A 476 2.51 -2.39 0.09
C PHE A 476 3.27 -3.59 -0.52
N ASN A 477 2.65 -4.26 -1.49
CA ASN A 477 3.20 -5.45 -2.15
C ASN A 477 4.15 -5.13 -3.32
N GLU A 478 4.34 -3.86 -3.64
CA GLU A 478 5.23 -3.40 -4.71
C GLU A 478 6.71 -3.45 -4.28
N SER A 479 7.62 -3.29 -5.23
CA SER A 479 9.06 -3.20 -4.93
C SER A 479 9.49 -1.83 -4.39
N GLU A 480 8.71 -0.79 -4.67
CA GLU A 480 8.93 0.59 -4.24
C GLU A 480 7.59 1.27 -3.94
N LEU A 481 7.64 2.28 -3.09
CA LEU A 481 6.45 3.07 -2.74
C LEU A 481 5.88 3.76 -4.00
N ASP A 482 4.59 3.57 -4.26
CA ASP A 482 3.92 4.16 -5.44
C ASP A 482 3.82 5.67 -5.30
N LYS A 483 4.62 6.40 -6.07
CA LYS A 483 4.66 7.86 -6.09
C LYS A 483 3.36 8.52 -6.57
N LYS A 484 2.44 7.76 -7.19
CA LYS A 484 1.10 8.26 -7.55
C LYS A 484 0.19 8.36 -6.33
N ASN A 485 0.47 7.56 -5.30
CA ASN A 485 -0.29 7.56 -4.06
C ASN A 485 0.44 8.30 -2.93
N TRP A 486 1.77 8.26 -2.91
CA TRP A 486 2.59 8.69 -1.78
C TRP A 486 3.62 9.75 -2.16
N GLY A 487 3.81 10.70 -1.28
CA GLY A 487 4.92 11.64 -1.23
C GLY A 487 5.56 11.63 0.16
N TYR A 488 6.55 12.48 0.36
CA TYR A 488 7.32 12.55 1.61
C TYR A 488 7.16 13.92 2.27
N GLU A 489 7.32 13.97 3.58
CA GLU A 489 7.76 15.17 4.27
C GLU A 489 9.26 15.08 4.56
N LEU A 490 10.00 16.11 4.25
CA LEU A 490 11.47 16.15 4.43
C LEU A 490 11.88 17.23 5.43
N GLY A 491 12.95 16.98 6.14
CA GLY A 491 13.52 17.96 7.06
C GLY A 491 13.09 17.78 8.51
N HIS A 492 13.10 18.87 9.26
CA HIS A 492 12.65 18.94 10.65
C HIS A 492 11.36 19.75 10.73
N ILE A 493 10.29 19.13 11.21
CA ILE A 493 8.94 19.70 11.09
C ILE A 493 8.42 20.25 12.42
N ARG A 494 8.47 19.46 13.49
CA ARG A 494 7.72 19.78 14.71
C ARG A 494 8.63 19.94 15.93
N GLY A 495 8.60 21.14 16.50
CA GLY A 495 9.08 21.49 17.82
C GLY A 495 10.41 20.87 18.27
N LEU A 496 10.32 20.08 19.34
CA LEU A 496 11.46 19.45 20.01
C LEU A 496 11.71 18.00 19.59
N GLU A 497 11.20 17.58 18.43
CA GLU A 497 11.50 16.26 17.84
C GLU A 497 12.99 16.15 17.52
N GLN A 498 13.53 14.94 17.60
CA GLN A 498 14.98 14.71 17.49
C GLN A 498 15.36 13.91 16.23
N GLN A 499 14.45 13.78 15.27
CA GLN A 499 14.70 13.24 13.94
C GLN A 499 14.67 14.31 12.86
N HIS A 500 15.33 14.00 11.76
CA HIS A 500 15.22 14.65 10.47
C HIS A 500 14.57 13.67 9.50
N TYR A 501 13.49 14.04 8.87
CA TYR A 501 12.80 13.17 7.90
C TYR A 501 13.51 13.17 6.55
N THR A 502 13.65 11.98 5.98
CA THR A 502 14.31 11.74 4.69
C THR A 502 13.47 10.81 3.81
N ASN A 503 13.72 10.83 2.50
CA ASN A 503 13.20 9.86 1.53
C ASN A 503 14.22 8.76 1.20
N SER A 504 15.25 8.61 2.03
CA SER A 504 16.27 7.57 1.87
C SER A 504 15.65 6.18 2.00
N LYS A 505 16.08 5.24 1.16
CA LYS A 505 15.76 3.80 1.31
C LYS A 505 16.29 3.18 2.62
N ASP A 506 17.14 3.89 3.37
CA ASP A 506 17.52 3.48 4.73
C ASP A 506 16.43 3.77 5.77
N ASN A 507 15.53 4.74 5.47
CA ASN A 507 14.49 5.20 6.38
C ASN A 507 13.06 4.86 5.91
N VAL A 508 12.80 4.82 4.60
CA VAL A 508 11.48 4.48 4.05
C VAL A 508 11.66 3.49 2.89
N TYR A 509 11.08 2.30 3.03
CA TYR A 509 11.18 1.26 2.02
C TYR A 509 10.06 0.23 2.18
N LEU A 510 9.88 -0.64 1.17
CA LEU A 510 8.98 -1.79 1.24
C LEU A 510 9.79 -3.06 1.50
N GLU A 511 9.33 -3.88 2.45
CA GLU A 511 9.96 -5.14 2.84
C GLU A 511 8.90 -6.17 3.25
N ASP A 512 8.90 -7.34 2.64
CA ASP A 512 8.00 -8.45 2.96
C ASP A 512 6.50 -8.07 2.94
N GLY A 513 6.08 -7.22 2.00
CA GLY A 513 4.69 -6.74 1.89
C GLY A 513 4.31 -5.68 2.93
N ASN A 514 5.30 -4.99 3.51
CA ASN A 514 5.06 -3.92 4.47
C ASN A 514 5.73 -2.62 4.00
N LEU A 515 5.09 -1.50 4.27
CA LEU A 515 5.78 -0.22 4.35
C LEU A 515 6.57 -0.16 5.66
N VAL A 516 7.86 0.05 5.57
CA VAL A 516 8.75 0.17 6.73
C VAL A 516 9.28 1.59 6.85
N ILE A 517 8.98 2.23 7.97
CA ILE A 517 9.60 3.50 8.38
C ILE A 517 10.58 3.18 9.50
N LYS A 518 11.87 3.42 9.26
CA LYS A 518 12.96 3.02 10.16
C LYS A 518 13.78 4.22 10.62
N ALA A 519 14.01 4.29 11.93
CA ALA A 519 14.96 5.24 12.50
C ALA A 519 16.41 4.80 12.28
N THR A 520 17.28 5.73 11.90
CA THR A 520 18.72 5.53 11.78
C THR A 520 19.49 6.63 12.51
N ASN A 521 20.76 6.41 12.83
CA ASN A 521 21.58 7.47 13.41
C ASN A 521 21.93 8.50 12.32
N ARG A 522 21.68 9.77 12.62
CA ARG A 522 22.12 10.87 11.78
C ARG A 522 23.63 11.05 11.89
N LYS A 523 24.30 11.27 10.77
CA LYS A 523 25.75 11.50 10.77
C LYS A 523 26.13 12.66 11.67
N THR A 524 27.23 12.54 12.40
CA THR A 524 27.64 13.53 13.42
C THR A 524 27.80 14.94 12.84
N GLU A 525 28.30 15.05 11.62
CA GLU A 525 28.47 16.31 10.89
C GLU A 525 27.16 16.97 10.47
N ASP A 526 26.08 16.21 10.35
CA ASP A 526 24.75 16.67 9.92
C ASP A 526 23.80 16.94 11.09
N GLN A 527 24.25 16.68 12.35
CA GLN A 527 23.46 16.91 13.56
C GLN A 527 23.37 18.42 13.88
N TYR A 528 22.20 18.84 14.35
CA TYR A 528 21.96 20.24 14.74
C TYR A 528 21.03 20.31 15.95
N GLU A 529 20.92 21.51 16.51
CA GLU A 529 20.08 21.78 17.67
C GLU A 529 18.77 22.46 17.26
N VAL A 530 17.69 22.11 17.96
CA VAL A 530 16.37 22.74 17.85
C VAL A 530 15.94 23.25 19.22
N THR A 531 15.32 24.45 19.26
CA THR A 531 14.92 25.11 20.49
C THR A 531 13.46 25.52 20.42
N GLN A 532 12.73 25.25 21.49
CA GLN A 532 11.36 25.69 21.67
C GLN A 532 11.20 26.18 23.12
N GLY A 533 10.87 27.46 23.32
CA GLY A 533 10.92 28.06 24.64
C GLY A 533 12.32 27.97 25.25
N ASP A 534 12.39 27.53 26.50
CA ASP A 534 13.65 27.32 27.22
C ASP A 534 14.32 25.96 27.01
N THR A 535 13.74 25.11 26.15
CA THR A 535 14.22 23.74 25.93
C THR A 535 14.96 23.65 24.61
N THR A 536 16.19 23.11 24.66
CA THR A 536 17.00 22.79 23.46
C THR A 536 17.23 21.29 23.40
N ARG A 537 17.10 20.70 22.21
CA ARG A 537 17.41 19.30 21.92
C ARG A 537 18.24 19.16 20.66
N LYS A 538 19.00 18.07 20.59
CA LYS A 538 19.84 17.76 19.43
C LYS A 538 19.11 16.79 18.53
N VAL A 539 19.04 17.09 17.24
CA VAL A 539 18.54 16.20 16.18
C VAL A 539 19.67 15.22 15.83
N ILE A 540 19.49 13.98 16.25
CA ILE A 540 20.53 12.92 16.19
C ILE A 540 20.09 11.69 15.39
N TYR A 541 18.83 11.65 14.92
CA TYR A 541 18.27 10.57 14.14
C TYR A 541 17.83 11.07 12.77
N ASP A 542 17.84 10.17 11.79
CA ASP A 542 17.08 10.26 10.56
C ASP A 542 15.91 9.28 10.63
N SER A 543 14.76 9.64 10.03
CA SER A 543 13.54 8.83 10.02
C SER A 543 12.72 9.14 8.76
N GLY A 544 11.47 8.67 8.68
CA GLY A 544 10.59 8.89 7.56
C GLY A 544 9.22 9.46 7.96
N SER A 545 8.65 10.22 7.03
CA SER A 545 7.25 10.62 6.99
C SER A 545 6.75 10.47 5.55
N VAL A 546 5.62 9.76 5.37
CA VAL A 546 4.99 9.55 4.07
C VAL A 546 3.53 9.94 4.12
N ARG A 547 3.03 10.55 3.04
CA ARG A 547 1.69 11.11 3.01
C ARG A 547 1.04 11.02 1.63
N THR A 548 -0.28 11.05 1.61
CA THR A 548 -1.06 11.08 0.37
C THR A 548 -1.45 12.49 -0.08
N HIS A 549 -0.92 13.54 0.54
CA HIS A 549 -1.25 14.93 0.25
C HIS A 549 -1.06 15.29 -1.23
N GLY A 550 -2.10 15.85 -1.84
CA GLY A 550 -2.12 16.21 -3.26
C GLY A 550 -2.33 15.03 -4.21
N LYS A 551 -2.26 13.80 -3.72
CA LYS A 551 -2.32 12.55 -4.52
C LYS A 551 -3.62 11.76 -4.30
N GLN A 552 -3.98 11.51 -3.05
CA GLN A 552 -5.22 10.85 -2.65
C GLN A 552 -5.88 11.64 -1.53
N GLU A 553 -7.20 11.72 -1.58
CA GLU A 553 -8.00 12.36 -0.53
C GLU A 553 -9.19 11.48 -0.13
N PHE A 554 -9.57 11.58 1.13
CA PHE A 554 -10.54 10.75 1.78
C PHE A 554 -11.60 11.62 2.45
N LEU A 555 -12.86 11.28 2.28
CA LEU A 555 -13.98 11.97 2.91
C LEU A 555 -15.01 10.97 3.34
N TYR A 556 -15.27 10.88 4.65
CA TYR A 556 -16.10 9.86 5.27
C TYR A 556 -15.65 8.43 4.94
N GLY A 557 -16.19 7.44 5.58
CA GLY A 557 -15.83 6.05 5.36
C GLY A 557 -15.05 5.43 6.49
N ARG A 558 -14.70 4.18 6.32
CA ARG A 558 -13.76 3.48 7.19
C ARG A 558 -12.36 3.63 6.61
N ILE A 559 -11.44 4.12 7.44
CA ILE A 559 -10.00 4.18 7.14
C ILE A 559 -9.31 3.33 8.18
N GLU A 560 -8.60 2.29 7.76
CA GLU A 560 -7.87 1.41 8.67
C GLU A 560 -6.47 1.07 8.18
N MET A 561 -5.58 0.94 9.13
CA MET A 561 -4.21 0.50 8.97
C MET A 561 -3.99 -0.75 9.83
N LYS A 562 -3.29 -1.75 9.30
CA LYS A 562 -2.74 -2.84 10.10
C LYS A 562 -1.24 -2.65 10.22
N ALA A 563 -0.75 -2.56 11.44
CA ALA A 563 0.64 -2.22 11.68
C ALA A 563 1.22 -2.84 12.96
N LYS A 564 2.54 -3.00 12.95
CA LYS A 564 3.35 -3.30 14.12
C LYS A 564 4.13 -2.05 14.53
N LEU A 565 3.91 -1.61 15.78
CA LEU A 565 4.44 -0.33 16.23
C LEU A 565 5.88 -0.44 16.74
N PRO A 566 6.68 0.63 16.64
CA PRO A 566 8.04 0.69 17.17
C PRO A 566 8.06 0.69 18.70
N LYS A 567 9.16 0.24 19.29
CA LYS A 567 9.38 0.17 20.73
C LYS A 567 10.55 1.03 21.15
N GLY A 568 10.38 1.81 22.21
CA GLY A 568 11.49 2.59 22.77
C GLY A 568 11.01 3.75 23.65
N GLN A 569 11.97 4.47 24.24
CA GLN A 569 11.68 5.66 25.00
C GLN A 569 11.38 6.82 24.05
N ALA A 570 10.18 7.38 24.18
CA ALA A 570 9.70 8.51 23.38
C ALA A 570 9.79 8.25 21.86
N VAL A 571 9.60 6.99 21.41
CA VAL A 571 9.23 6.72 20.01
C VAL A 571 7.84 7.27 19.79
N PHE A 572 7.61 7.91 18.66
CA PHE A 572 6.36 8.60 18.38
C PHE A 572 5.87 8.31 16.95
N PRO A 573 5.42 7.07 16.68
CA PRO A 573 4.73 6.76 15.43
C PRO A 573 3.34 7.37 15.44
N ALA A 574 2.88 7.85 14.28
CA ALA A 574 1.52 8.32 14.09
C ALA A 574 0.92 7.82 12.77
N PHE A 575 -0.39 7.58 12.81
CA PHE A 575 -1.28 7.38 11.69
C PHE A 575 -2.43 8.37 11.84
N TRP A 576 -2.50 9.35 10.97
CA TRP A 576 -3.34 10.51 11.15
C TRP A 576 -3.73 11.16 9.81
N THR A 577 -4.60 12.15 9.86
CA THR A 577 -5.08 12.86 8.67
C THR A 577 -5.07 14.36 8.90
N LEU A 578 -4.88 15.11 7.80
CA LEU A 578 -5.12 16.57 7.74
C LEU A 578 -6.00 16.90 6.52
N GLY A 579 -6.66 18.07 6.57
CA GLY A 579 -7.41 18.56 5.42
C GLY A 579 -6.59 18.57 4.13
N SER A 580 -7.16 18.10 3.03
CA SER A 580 -6.46 18.02 1.74
C SER A 580 -6.03 19.39 1.20
N ASP A 581 -6.67 20.45 1.69
CA ASP A 581 -6.34 21.85 1.40
C ASP A 581 -5.40 22.50 2.45
N PHE A 582 -4.85 21.69 3.37
CA PHE A 582 -3.87 22.18 4.34
C PHE A 582 -2.63 22.76 3.65
N HIS A 583 -2.22 23.91 4.14
CA HIS A 583 -0.99 24.54 3.71
C HIS A 583 -0.22 25.04 4.93
N LEU A 584 0.99 24.56 5.13
CA LEU A 584 1.76 24.84 6.33
C LEU A 584 2.16 26.31 6.43
N ASP A 585 2.43 26.96 5.30
CA ASP A 585 2.64 28.40 5.28
C ASP A 585 1.31 29.13 5.09
N GLY A 586 0.67 29.55 6.19
CA GLY A 586 -0.61 30.25 6.19
C GLY A 586 -0.62 31.59 5.43
N ASN A 587 0.55 32.06 4.94
CA ASN A 587 0.64 33.24 4.08
C ASN A 587 0.22 32.97 2.65
N ILE A 588 0.08 31.70 2.24
CA ILE A 588 -0.43 31.37 0.92
C ILE A 588 -1.95 31.40 0.98
N ALA A 589 -2.54 32.40 0.33
CA ALA A 589 -3.99 32.57 0.21
C ALA A 589 -4.74 31.35 -0.37
N GLN A 590 -4.02 30.42 -0.93
CA GLN A 590 -4.50 29.22 -1.57
C GLN A 590 -4.83 28.08 -0.60
N GLY A 591 -4.23 28.00 0.57
CA GLY A 591 -4.39 26.91 1.53
C GLY A 591 -5.05 27.33 2.83
N ILE A 592 -5.29 26.39 3.71
CA ILE A 592 -5.80 26.57 5.06
C ILE A 592 -4.75 26.12 6.06
N GLY A 593 -4.53 26.92 7.10
CA GLY A 593 -3.62 26.59 8.18
C GLY A 593 -4.21 25.61 9.20
N TRP A 594 -3.37 25.08 10.07
CA TRP A 594 -3.77 24.33 11.23
C TRP A 594 -4.23 25.28 12.35
N PRO A 595 -5.28 24.95 13.15
CA PRO A 595 -6.12 23.75 13.12
C PRO A 595 -7.41 23.89 12.27
N ASP A 596 -7.55 24.95 11.47
CA ASP A 596 -8.74 25.18 10.64
C ASP A 596 -8.94 24.11 9.55
N SER A 597 -7.84 23.47 9.10
CA SER A 597 -7.86 22.36 8.15
C SER A 597 -8.45 21.07 8.74
N GLY A 598 -8.56 21.00 10.07
CA GLY A 598 -8.93 19.79 10.80
C GLY A 598 -7.84 18.72 10.79
N GLU A 599 -7.72 17.98 11.90
CA GLU A 599 -6.79 16.86 12.06
C GLU A 599 -7.49 15.74 12.82
N ILE A 600 -7.32 14.51 12.33
CA ILE A 600 -7.85 13.30 12.95
C ILE A 600 -6.68 12.34 13.22
N ASP A 601 -6.28 12.23 14.49
CA ASP A 601 -5.28 11.25 14.89
C ASP A 601 -5.95 9.91 15.09
N ILE A 602 -5.70 8.98 14.18
CA ILE A 602 -6.28 7.65 14.22
C ILE A 602 -5.52 6.80 15.22
N MET A 603 -4.20 6.92 15.24
CA MET A 603 -3.32 6.25 16.18
C MET A 603 -2.04 7.06 16.41
N GLU A 604 -1.75 7.38 17.65
CA GLU A 604 -0.47 7.86 18.12
C GLU A 604 0.03 6.99 19.27
N LEU A 605 1.33 6.71 19.32
CA LEU A 605 1.98 6.04 20.45
C LEU A 605 3.20 6.86 20.86
N ILE A 606 3.36 7.16 22.16
CA ILE A 606 4.50 7.97 22.65
C ILE A 606 5.60 7.15 23.32
N GLY A 607 5.51 5.86 23.24
CA GLY A 607 6.49 4.94 23.84
C GLY A 607 6.60 5.07 25.37
N ASN A 608 7.51 4.33 25.97
CA ASN A 608 7.83 4.52 27.40
C ASN A 608 8.66 5.79 27.56
N GLY A 609 8.62 6.41 28.73
CA GLY A 609 9.42 7.61 29.00
C GLY A 609 8.67 8.65 29.84
N THR A 610 9.00 9.95 29.67
CA THR A 610 8.51 11.02 30.54
C THR A 610 6.99 11.12 30.55
N ALA A 611 6.34 11.17 29.40
CA ALA A 611 4.88 11.25 29.29
C ALA A 611 4.21 9.89 29.29
N GLY A 612 4.78 8.88 28.57
CA GLY A 612 4.24 7.52 28.48
C GLY A 612 4.47 6.66 29.73
N GLY A 613 5.35 7.09 30.64
CA GLY A 613 5.70 6.34 31.84
C GLY A 613 6.18 4.93 31.50
N VAL A 614 5.79 3.94 32.31
CA VAL A 614 6.13 2.51 32.10
C VAL A 614 5.16 1.79 31.14
N ASN A 615 4.02 2.43 30.81
CA ASN A 615 2.95 1.87 30.01
C ASN A 615 2.87 2.44 28.59
N GLY A 616 3.76 3.36 28.20
CA GLY A 616 3.70 4.04 26.90
C GLY A 616 3.63 3.08 25.70
N ASN A 617 4.31 1.93 25.78
CA ASN A 617 4.23 0.91 24.72
C ASN A 617 2.93 0.08 24.73
N LYS A 618 2.03 0.28 25.70
CA LYS A 618 0.69 -0.33 25.80
C LYS A 618 -0.44 0.60 25.45
N GLN A 619 -0.13 1.88 25.21
CA GLN A 619 -1.10 2.94 25.08
C GLN A 619 -1.03 3.58 23.73
N VAL A 620 -2.20 3.72 23.10
CA VAL A 620 -2.38 4.51 21.87
C VAL A 620 -3.43 5.58 22.10
N TYR A 621 -3.22 6.71 21.47
CA TYR A 621 -4.04 7.90 21.63
C TYR A 621 -4.85 8.15 20.36
N GLN A 622 -6.06 8.67 20.55
CA GLN A 622 -6.98 9.06 19.50
C GLN A 622 -7.38 10.51 19.76
N THR A 623 -7.11 11.40 18.80
CA THR A 623 -7.35 12.83 18.99
C THR A 623 -8.10 13.42 17.79
N LEU A 624 -8.86 14.47 18.05
CA LEU A 624 -9.53 15.29 17.06
C LEU A 624 -9.15 16.73 17.31
N HIS A 625 -8.51 17.38 16.34
CA HIS A 625 -8.07 18.76 16.42
C HIS A 625 -8.81 19.64 15.41
N TYR A 626 -9.41 20.74 15.90
CA TYR A 626 -10.08 21.70 15.03
C TYR A 626 -10.14 23.09 15.71
N GLY A 627 -10.34 24.12 14.95
CA GLY A 627 -10.35 25.48 15.47
C GLY A 627 -10.81 26.51 14.45
N THR A 628 -10.56 27.78 14.76
CA THR A 628 -10.75 28.90 13.84
C THR A 628 -9.55 29.83 13.90
N ASN A 629 -9.06 30.27 12.72
CA ASN A 629 -8.04 31.32 12.53
C ASN A 629 -6.59 30.96 12.91
N GLY A 630 -6.20 29.67 12.92
CA GLY A 630 -4.79 29.25 12.99
C GLY A 630 -3.99 29.66 14.23
N GLU A 631 -4.63 30.24 15.25
CA GLU A 631 -4.00 30.65 16.49
C GLU A 631 -4.68 29.98 17.69
N ASP A 632 -3.91 29.74 18.73
CA ASP A 632 -4.41 29.31 20.04
C ASP A 632 -5.09 30.50 20.74
N ASP A 633 -6.21 30.96 20.17
CA ASP A 633 -7.04 32.05 20.68
C ASP A 633 -8.03 31.60 21.77
N GLY A 634 -7.85 30.35 22.28
CA GLY A 634 -8.77 29.70 23.21
C GLY A 634 -9.99 29.08 22.54
N LYS A 635 -10.04 29.03 21.22
CA LYS A 635 -11.09 28.37 20.42
C LYS A 635 -10.64 27.02 19.85
N TYR A 636 -9.38 26.67 20.01
CA TYR A 636 -8.88 25.33 19.71
C TYR A 636 -9.60 24.31 20.58
N ALA A 637 -10.14 23.30 19.96
CA ALA A 637 -10.71 22.14 20.63
C ALA A 637 -9.92 20.89 20.28
N GLY A 638 -9.16 20.40 21.24
CA GLY A 638 -8.50 19.10 21.17
C GLY A 638 -9.29 18.11 22.03
N HIS A 639 -9.74 17.02 21.42
CA HIS A 639 -10.41 15.94 22.11
C HIS A 639 -9.55 14.69 22.04
N GLY A 640 -8.73 14.43 23.04
CA GLY A 640 -7.86 13.27 23.15
C GLY A 640 -8.40 12.19 24.08
N THR A 641 -8.16 10.94 23.78
CA THR A 641 -8.37 9.80 24.70
C THR A 641 -7.25 8.80 24.50
N CYS A 642 -7.13 7.88 25.44
CA CYS A 642 -6.10 6.86 25.46
C CYS A 642 -6.75 5.48 25.62
N TYR A 643 -6.41 4.56 24.70
CA TYR A 643 -6.72 3.15 24.84
C TYR A 643 -5.50 2.39 25.36
N THR A 644 -5.69 1.55 26.36
CA THR A 644 -4.64 0.69 26.92
C THR A 644 -4.92 -0.76 26.57
N LEU A 645 -3.97 -1.40 25.87
CA LEU A 645 -4.06 -2.82 25.52
C LEU A 645 -4.22 -3.69 26.77
N PRO A 646 -5.22 -4.57 26.85
CA PRO A 646 -5.48 -5.39 28.05
C PRO A 646 -4.32 -6.31 28.43
N SER A 647 -3.59 -6.83 27.45
CA SER A 647 -2.42 -7.70 27.65
C SER A 647 -1.38 -7.45 26.57
N GLY A 648 -0.08 -7.74 26.83
CA GLY A 648 1.00 -7.51 25.86
C GLY A 648 1.36 -6.04 25.69
N ILE A 649 1.99 -5.72 24.57
CA ILE A 649 2.34 -4.37 24.12
C ILE A 649 2.15 -4.29 22.60
N PHE A 650 1.85 -3.13 22.06
CA PHE A 650 1.61 -2.90 20.63
C PHE A 650 2.82 -3.19 19.72
N ASN A 651 3.97 -3.50 20.31
CA ASN A 651 5.20 -3.80 19.58
C ASN A 651 5.44 -5.32 19.40
N ASP A 652 4.62 -6.17 20.02
CA ASP A 652 4.83 -7.62 19.98
C ASP A 652 4.24 -8.24 18.71
N ASP A 653 3.12 -7.67 18.19
CA ASP A 653 2.41 -8.18 17.01
C ASP A 653 1.78 -7.04 16.19
N TYR A 654 1.17 -7.39 15.05
CA TYR A 654 0.39 -6.47 14.23
C TYR A 654 -0.99 -6.24 14.86
N HIS A 655 -1.43 -5.01 14.87
CA HIS A 655 -2.75 -4.56 15.30
C HIS A 655 -3.42 -3.72 14.22
N VAL A 656 -4.75 -3.72 14.20
CA VAL A 656 -5.54 -2.87 13.31
C VAL A 656 -5.92 -1.58 14.06
N PHE A 657 -5.68 -0.44 13.46
CA PHE A 657 -6.07 0.88 13.94
C PHE A 657 -6.94 1.55 12.89
N GLY A 658 -8.07 2.09 13.28
CA GLY A 658 -8.92 2.72 12.27
C GLY A 658 -9.98 3.63 12.84
N ILE A 659 -10.67 4.30 11.91
CA ILE A 659 -11.87 5.10 12.16
C ILE A 659 -13.01 4.64 11.27
N ASN A 660 -14.22 4.77 11.79
CA ASN A 660 -15.45 4.79 11.03
C ASN A 660 -16.00 6.22 11.07
N TRP A 661 -15.84 6.95 9.97
CA TRP A 661 -16.11 8.37 9.89
C TRP A 661 -17.36 8.63 9.05
N SER A 662 -18.42 9.08 9.69
CA SER A 662 -19.66 9.55 9.08
C SER A 662 -19.77 11.07 9.25
N LYS A 663 -20.62 11.72 8.49
CA LYS A 663 -20.87 13.15 8.62
C LYS A 663 -21.26 13.49 10.07
N GLY A 664 -20.48 14.37 10.70
CA GLY A 664 -20.70 14.81 12.09
C GLY A 664 -20.32 13.78 13.17
N LYS A 665 -19.72 12.62 12.83
CA LYS A 665 -19.41 11.57 13.81
C LYS A 665 -18.20 10.74 13.42
N ILE A 666 -17.36 10.42 14.38
CA ILE A 666 -16.23 9.49 14.21
C ILE A 666 -16.24 8.44 15.32
N GLU A 667 -16.04 7.18 14.96
CA GLU A 667 -15.77 6.06 15.85
C GLU A 667 -14.35 5.57 15.60
N TRP A 668 -13.49 5.59 16.62
CA TRP A 668 -12.15 5.00 16.57
C TRP A 668 -12.18 3.56 17.05
N TYR A 669 -11.41 2.69 16.44
CA TYR A 669 -11.26 1.31 16.86
C TYR A 669 -9.81 0.84 16.86
N VAL A 670 -9.52 -0.10 17.76
CA VAL A 670 -8.26 -0.84 17.82
C VAL A 670 -8.63 -2.31 17.76
N ASP A 671 -8.07 -3.01 16.78
CA ASP A 671 -8.50 -4.35 16.39
C ASP A 671 -10.03 -4.33 16.10
N ASP A 672 -10.80 -5.21 16.68
CA ASP A 672 -12.27 -5.27 16.53
C ASP A 672 -13.03 -4.37 17.51
N GLN A 673 -12.34 -3.69 18.46
CA GLN A 673 -12.95 -2.95 19.56
C GLN A 673 -13.10 -1.46 19.25
N ILE A 674 -14.32 -0.93 19.30
CA ILE A 674 -14.56 0.51 19.30
C ILE A 674 -14.06 1.08 20.64
N VAL A 675 -13.01 1.90 20.58
CA VAL A 675 -12.35 2.47 21.77
C VAL A 675 -12.81 3.89 22.07
N ARG A 676 -13.41 4.57 21.08
CA ARG A 676 -13.92 5.94 21.23
C ARG A 676 -14.97 6.27 20.20
N THR A 677 -15.94 7.10 20.60
CA THR A 677 -16.91 7.75 19.69
C THR A 677 -16.97 9.24 20.03
N VAL A 678 -16.92 10.08 19.00
CA VAL A 678 -17.16 11.52 19.08
C VAL A 678 -18.28 11.87 18.11
N ASP A 679 -19.38 12.38 18.65
CA ASP A 679 -20.47 12.98 17.88
C ASP A 679 -20.30 14.49 17.96
N TYR A 680 -20.04 15.13 16.82
CA TYR A 680 -19.86 16.57 16.68
C TYR A 680 -20.91 17.19 15.74
N SER A 681 -22.01 16.47 15.51
CA SER A 681 -23.09 16.91 14.60
C SER A 681 -23.72 18.24 14.96
N ASP A 682 -23.66 18.63 16.25
CA ASP A 682 -24.15 19.92 16.76
C ASP A 682 -23.04 20.98 16.90
N ASP A 683 -21.79 20.66 16.58
CA ASP A 683 -20.66 21.62 16.61
C ASP A 683 -20.33 22.11 15.19
N GLN A 684 -20.87 23.29 14.86
CA GLN A 684 -20.68 23.89 13.53
C GLN A 684 -19.21 24.07 13.15
N ARG A 685 -18.35 24.37 14.11
CA ARG A 685 -16.91 24.56 13.88
C ARG A 685 -16.23 23.25 13.55
N ALA A 686 -16.57 22.18 14.29
CA ALA A 686 -16.05 20.85 14.00
C ALA A 686 -16.51 20.38 12.61
N LEU A 687 -17.79 20.60 12.26
CA LEU A 687 -18.32 20.28 10.93
C LEU A 687 -17.54 20.99 9.81
N GLU A 688 -17.20 22.26 9.99
CA GLU A 688 -16.42 23.05 9.02
C GLU A 688 -14.99 22.57 8.86
N CYS A 689 -14.36 22.16 9.96
CA CYS A 689 -12.95 21.76 9.95
C CYS A 689 -12.75 20.30 9.59
N ILE A 690 -13.64 19.40 10.04
CA ILE A 690 -13.47 17.95 9.94
C ILE A 690 -14.22 17.39 8.74
N ASP A 691 -15.47 17.80 8.48
CA ASP A 691 -16.28 17.27 7.38
C ASP A 691 -15.85 17.82 6.01
N ARG A 692 -14.55 17.63 5.71
CA ARG A 692 -13.88 18.01 4.45
C ARG A 692 -12.91 16.93 4.01
N PRO A 693 -12.52 16.86 2.72
CA PRO A 693 -11.53 15.90 2.26
C PRO A 693 -10.24 15.99 3.08
N GLN A 694 -9.71 14.85 3.50
CA GLN A 694 -8.50 14.70 4.29
C GLN A 694 -7.47 13.89 3.50
N TYR A 695 -6.19 14.09 3.76
CA TYR A 695 -5.13 13.17 3.32
C TYR A 695 -4.60 12.37 4.52
N ILE A 696 -3.98 11.22 4.24
CA ILE A 696 -3.39 10.34 5.24
C ILE A 696 -1.90 10.60 5.37
N GLU A 697 -1.37 10.51 6.60
CA GLU A 697 0.05 10.57 6.89
C GLU A 697 0.47 9.47 7.87
N PHE A 698 1.63 8.86 7.58
CA PHE A 698 2.38 7.96 8.46
C PHE A 698 3.73 8.58 8.76
N ASN A 699 4.09 8.70 10.02
CA ASN A 699 5.43 9.13 10.38
C ASN A 699 5.96 8.40 11.62
N LEU A 700 7.28 8.35 11.75
CA LEU A 700 7.96 7.91 12.95
C LEU A 700 8.79 9.07 13.50
N ALA A 701 8.23 9.82 14.44
CA ALA A 701 8.97 10.82 15.20
C ALA A 701 9.72 10.19 16.38
N LEU A 702 10.76 10.85 16.85
CA LEU A 702 11.60 10.44 17.96
C LEU A 702 11.79 11.62 18.91
N GLY A 703 11.27 11.48 20.11
CA GLY A 703 11.14 12.59 21.03
C GLY A 703 10.05 13.58 20.60
N GLY A 704 9.99 14.72 21.25
CA GLY A 704 9.01 15.77 20.99
C GLY A 704 8.64 16.52 22.26
N ALA A 705 7.86 17.59 22.15
CA ALA A 705 7.40 18.32 23.30
C ALA A 705 6.58 17.43 24.24
N TRP A 706 5.65 16.65 23.70
CA TRP A 706 4.77 15.75 24.45
C TRP A 706 5.48 14.45 24.88
N PRO A 707 6.07 13.62 23.99
CA PRO A 707 6.70 12.37 24.41
C PRO A 707 7.92 12.56 25.33
N GLY A 708 8.55 13.72 25.31
CA GLY A 708 9.78 14.00 26.02
C GLY A 708 11.03 13.82 25.15
N ALA A 709 12.21 13.67 25.75
CA ALA A 709 13.44 13.44 25.01
C ALA A 709 13.50 11.99 24.47
N ALA A 710 13.94 11.85 23.22
CA ALA A 710 14.18 10.55 22.59
C ALA A 710 15.19 9.72 23.40
N GLY A 711 14.94 8.42 23.50
CA GLY A 711 15.86 7.49 24.12
C GLY A 711 17.18 7.36 23.36
N GLU A 712 18.19 6.84 24.05
CA GLU A 712 19.43 6.41 23.40
C GLU A 712 19.19 5.09 22.65
N ASN A 713 19.90 4.83 21.54
CA ASN A 713 19.86 3.59 20.77
C ASN A 713 18.50 3.26 20.11
N LEU A 714 17.81 4.26 19.57
CA LEU A 714 16.59 4.05 18.77
C LEU A 714 16.87 3.71 17.29
N ALA A 715 18.12 3.80 16.84
CA ALA A 715 18.49 3.38 15.50
C ALA A 715 18.17 1.89 15.27
N GLY A 716 17.52 1.58 14.15
CA GLY A 716 17.00 0.26 13.82
C GLY A 716 15.54 0.03 14.25
N THR A 717 14.95 0.93 15.02
CA THR A 717 13.52 0.87 15.39
C THR A 717 12.66 1.05 14.13
N LYS A 718 11.66 0.19 13.94
CA LYS A 718 10.79 0.16 12.76
C LYS A 718 9.34 0.41 13.13
N PHE A 719 8.64 1.16 12.30
CA PHE A 719 7.19 1.21 12.19
C PHE A 719 6.83 0.45 10.92
N GLU A 720 6.16 -0.69 11.06
CA GLU A 720 5.88 -1.63 9.96
C GLU A 720 4.38 -1.62 9.68
N VAL A 721 3.97 -1.21 8.48
CA VAL A 721 2.57 -1.11 8.06
C VAL A 721 2.29 -2.17 7.00
N ASP A 722 1.42 -3.14 7.32
CA ASP A 722 1.02 -4.25 6.45
C ASP A 722 0.09 -3.74 5.32
N TYR A 723 -0.91 -2.94 5.70
CA TYR A 723 -1.82 -2.32 4.73
C TYR A 723 -2.45 -1.04 5.26
N VAL A 724 -2.97 -0.24 4.35
CA VAL A 724 -3.96 0.80 4.61
C VAL A 724 -5.13 0.63 3.65
N ARG A 725 -6.37 0.70 4.17
CA ARG A 725 -7.61 0.47 3.41
C ARG A 725 -8.63 1.56 3.68
N TYR A 726 -9.36 1.92 2.66
CA TYR A 726 -10.42 2.90 2.71
C TYR A 726 -11.67 2.39 2.02
N ALA A 727 -12.79 2.36 2.75
CA ALA A 727 -14.05 1.85 2.25
C ALA A 727 -15.22 2.74 2.70
N ARG A 728 -16.29 2.75 1.94
CA ARG A 728 -17.54 3.47 2.25
C ARG A 728 -18.73 2.54 2.24
N ASN A 729 -19.66 2.76 3.17
CA ASN A 729 -21.02 2.26 3.05
C ASN A 729 -21.86 3.18 2.14
N GLU A 730 -23.10 2.79 1.85
CA GLU A 730 -23.99 3.52 0.94
C GLU A 730 -24.26 4.96 1.41
N GLN A 731 -24.46 5.18 2.72
CA GLN A 731 -24.75 6.51 3.26
C GLN A 731 -23.49 7.41 3.19
N GLN A 732 -22.34 6.92 3.57
CA GLN A 732 -21.06 7.63 3.51
C GLN A 732 -20.72 8.01 2.06
N GLN A 733 -20.99 7.11 1.10
CA GLN A 733 -20.82 7.40 -0.33
C GLN A 733 -21.72 8.54 -0.77
N LYS A 734 -23.01 8.50 -0.40
CA LYS A 734 -23.98 9.54 -0.74
C LYS A 734 -23.63 10.91 -0.13
N ASP A 735 -23.16 10.92 1.11
CA ASP A 735 -22.73 12.15 1.79
C ASP A 735 -21.48 12.74 1.13
N ALA A 736 -20.50 11.90 0.78
CA ALA A 736 -19.32 12.30 0.02
C ALA A 736 -19.69 12.83 -1.37
N ASP A 737 -20.56 12.14 -2.12
CA ASP A 737 -21.02 12.58 -3.43
C ASP A 737 -21.73 13.93 -3.34
N THR A 738 -22.51 14.16 -2.27
CA THR A 738 -23.16 15.44 -2.00
C THR A 738 -22.15 16.54 -1.75
N PHE A 739 -21.11 16.27 -0.98
CA PHE A 739 -20.02 17.22 -0.76
C PHE A 739 -19.33 17.58 -2.08
N TYR A 740 -18.87 16.56 -2.85
CA TYR A 740 -18.15 16.79 -4.11
C TYR A 740 -19.05 17.42 -5.20
N ALA A 741 -20.35 17.18 -5.16
CA ALA A 741 -21.29 17.86 -6.06
C ALA A 741 -21.32 19.38 -5.84
N ASN A 742 -21.10 19.82 -4.59
CA ASN A 742 -21.09 21.23 -4.17
C ASN A 742 -19.68 21.84 -4.06
N ALA A 743 -18.60 21.04 -4.14
CA ALA A 743 -17.24 21.54 -4.12
C ALA A 743 -16.92 22.39 -5.36
N TYR A 744 -16.01 23.34 -5.21
CA TYR A 744 -15.55 24.16 -6.32
C TYR A 744 -14.98 23.28 -7.45
N LYS A 745 -15.38 23.59 -8.69
CA LYS A 745 -14.96 22.83 -9.86
C LYS A 745 -13.70 23.42 -10.47
N ILE A 746 -12.86 22.54 -10.97
CA ILE A 746 -11.72 22.86 -11.80
C ILE A 746 -11.69 21.88 -12.97
N SER A 747 -11.28 22.34 -14.12
CA SER A 747 -11.05 21.51 -15.30
C SER A 747 -10.00 22.12 -16.22
N GLY A 748 -9.39 21.28 -17.07
CA GLY A 748 -8.31 21.66 -17.97
C GLY A 748 -6.91 21.41 -17.37
N GLU A 749 -6.84 20.91 -16.14
CA GLU A 749 -5.58 20.50 -15.51
C GLU A 749 -4.95 19.32 -16.26
N LYS A 750 -3.65 19.40 -16.49
CA LYS A 750 -2.83 18.39 -17.17
C LYS A 750 -1.37 18.59 -16.85
N ASP A 751 -0.57 17.56 -17.04
CA ASP A 751 0.87 17.67 -16.94
C ASP A 751 1.40 18.74 -17.91
N VAL A 752 2.36 19.51 -17.45
CA VAL A 752 2.96 20.64 -18.16
C VAL A 752 4.44 20.38 -18.39
N THR A 753 4.93 20.71 -19.58
CA THR A 753 6.36 20.74 -19.89
C THR A 753 6.76 22.15 -20.26
N MET A 754 7.87 22.64 -19.70
CA MET A 754 8.49 23.92 -20.05
C MET A 754 10.00 23.77 -20.17
N THR A 755 10.66 24.73 -20.82
CA THR A 755 12.12 24.78 -20.87
C THR A 755 12.66 25.69 -19.77
N GLU A 756 13.82 25.37 -19.17
CA GLU A 756 14.49 26.19 -18.17
C GLU A 756 14.56 27.65 -18.60
N GLY A 757 14.13 28.55 -17.70
CA GLY A 757 14.09 29.98 -17.96
C GLY A 757 12.86 30.49 -18.71
N ASP A 758 11.91 29.62 -19.11
CA ASP A 758 10.63 30.02 -19.66
C ASP A 758 9.65 30.47 -18.55
N MET A 759 8.64 31.23 -18.95
CA MET A 759 7.57 31.71 -18.09
C MET A 759 6.22 31.46 -18.77
N PRO A 760 5.79 30.21 -18.93
CA PRO A 760 4.49 29.94 -19.54
C PRO A 760 3.36 30.38 -18.60
N ASP A 761 2.22 30.73 -19.19
CA ASP A 761 0.99 30.89 -18.41
C ASP A 761 0.46 29.50 -17.98
N LEU A 762 0.78 29.09 -16.74
CA LEU A 762 0.38 27.80 -16.20
C LEU A 762 -1.14 27.70 -15.94
N LEU A 763 -1.88 28.82 -15.96
CA LEU A 763 -3.34 28.83 -15.88
C LEU A 763 -4.03 28.78 -17.24
N ALA A 764 -3.27 28.77 -18.35
CA ALA A 764 -3.83 28.71 -19.69
C ALA A 764 -4.63 27.41 -19.90
N GLY A 765 -5.93 27.56 -20.18
CA GLY A 765 -6.84 26.43 -20.37
C GLY A 765 -7.50 25.89 -19.11
N ILE A 766 -7.12 26.39 -17.94
CA ILE A 766 -7.79 26.06 -16.67
C ILE A 766 -9.10 26.83 -16.59
N THR A 767 -10.19 26.14 -16.26
CA THR A 767 -11.51 26.74 -16.03
C THR A 767 -12.04 26.37 -14.65
N VAL A 768 -12.70 27.32 -14.00
CA VAL A 768 -13.24 27.19 -12.63
C VAL A 768 -14.65 27.79 -12.56
N ASP A 769 -15.38 27.51 -11.48
CA ASP A 769 -16.70 28.05 -11.22
C ASP A 769 -16.70 29.59 -11.16
N GLU A 770 -17.80 30.21 -11.61
CA GLU A 770 -18.01 31.67 -11.55
C GLU A 770 -17.95 32.14 -10.09
N GLY A 771 -17.22 33.22 -9.83
CA GLY A 771 -17.03 33.78 -8.50
C GLY A 771 -15.85 33.20 -7.69
N THR A 772 -15.20 32.16 -8.22
CA THR A 772 -14.00 31.59 -7.59
C THR A 772 -12.72 32.15 -8.19
N VAL A 773 -11.62 31.93 -7.48
CA VAL A 773 -10.26 32.28 -7.90
C VAL A 773 -9.47 30.99 -8.03
N VAL A 774 -8.69 30.86 -9.10
CA VAL A 774 -7.66 29.82 -9.21
C VAL A 774 -6.29 30.43 -9.13
N ASP A 775 -5.40 29.74 -8.43
CA ASP A 775 -3.99 30.04 -8.41
C ASP A 775 -3.21 28.70 -8.37
N TYR A 776 -1.89 28.76 -8.42
CA TYR A 776 -1.05 27.59 -8.35
C TYR A 776 0.10 27.77 -7.35
N SER A 777 0.69 26.66 -6.91
CA SER A 777 1.98 26.62 -6.24
C SER A 777 2.83 25.47 -6.81
N ILE A 778 4.14 25.62 -6.76
CA ILE A 778 5.07 24.60 -7.26
C ILE A 778 5.99 24.19 -6.13
N ASN A 779 6.14 22.89 -5.97
CA ASN A 779 7.07 22.34 -5.02
C ASN A 779 7.71 21.06 -5.56
N ASP A 780 8.84 20.72 -4.97
CA ASP A 780 9.40 19.37 -5.00
C ASP A 780 8.88 18.61 -3.77
N GLU A 781 9.50 17.53 -3.33
CA GLU A 781 9.22 16.98 -2.01
C GLU A 781 9.41 18.11 -0.97
N PRO A 782 8.37 18.45 -0.18
CA PRO A 782 8.42 19.65 0.63
C PRO A 782 9.48 19.53 1.73
N MET A 783 10.45 20.46 1.70
CA MET A 783 11.48 20.56 2.72
C MET A 783 11.02 21.51 3.83
N PHE A 784 10.91 20.99 5.02
CA PHE A 784 10.47 21.72 6.19
C PHE A 784 11.63 22.15 7.07
N THR A 785 11.48 23.29 7.66
CA THR A 785 12.38 23.80 8.70
C THR A 785 11.57 24.25 9.89
N ASN A 786 12.06 24.03 11.10
CA ASN A 786 11.45 24.54 12.33
C ASN A 786 12.37 25.57 12.98
N VAL A 787 11.86 26.75 13.21
CA VAL A 787 12.60 27.85 13.85
C VAL A 787 11.79 28.36 15.03
N GLY A 788 12.33 28.20 16.26
CA GLY A 788 11.69 28.66 17.48
C GLY A 788 10.33 28.02 17.80
N GLY A 789 10.07 26.82 17.32
CA GLY A 789 8.78 26.14 17.47
C GLY A 789 7.81 26.36 16.30
N ASN A 790 8.13 27.26 15.37
CA ASN A 790 7.33 27.51 14.18
C ASN A 790 7.87 26.73 12.99
N THR A 791 6.99 26.00 12.31
CA THR A 791 7.32 25.23 11.11
C THR A 791 7.11 26.08 9.86
N HIS A 792 8.07 26.00 8.96
CA HIS A 792 8.05 26.68 7.67
C HIS A 792 8.31 25.66 6.55
N VAL A 793 7.69 25.87 5.41
CA VAL A 793 7.99 25.13 4.18
C VAL A 793 8.51 26.12 3.13
N SER A 794 9.59 25.76 2.47
CA SER A 794 10.12 26.54 1.36
C SER A 794 9.44 26.07 0.07
N LEU A 795 8.53 26.87 -0.44
CA LEU A 795 7.96 26.63 -1.78
C LEU A 795 8.90 27.14 -2.87
N LEU A 796 8.98 26.37 -3.96
CA LEU A 796 9.77 26.77 -5.13
C LEU A 796 9.12 27.91 -5.91
N CYS A 797 7.78 27.94 -5.94
CA CYS A 797 7.01 29.04 -6.50
C CYS A 797 5.67 29.13 -5.74
N THR A 798 5.31 30.33 -5.31
CA THR A 798 4.17 30.59 -4.43
C THR A 798 2.88 30.94 -5.16
N GLY A 799 2.92 31.09 -6.48
CA GLY A 799 1.72 31.37 -7.27
C GLY A 799 1.99 32.14 -8.58
N LYS A 800 0.92 32.50 -9.24
CA LYS A 800 0.95 33.21 -10.54
C LYS A 800 1.69 34.55 -10.52
N ASP A 801 1.78 35.17 -9.35
CA ASP A 801 2.48 36.46 -9.20
C ASP A 801 3.98 36.26 -8.91
N ASP A 802 4.46 35.03 -8.73
CA ASP A 802 5.85 34.67 -8.42
C ASP A 802 6.62 34.19 -9.69
N GLN A 803 6.61 35.03 -10.70
CA GLN A 803 7.19 34.71 -12.03
C GLN A 803 8.71 34.53 -12.00
N GLU A 804 9.42 35.22 -11.13
CA GLU A 804 10.89 35.06 -11.01
C GLU A 804 11.26 33.70 -10.43
N ALA A 805 10.47 33.19 -9.49
CA ALA A 805 10.64 31.83 -8.95
C ALA A 805 10.37 30.78 -10.05
N LEU A 806 9.29 30.93 -10.82
CA LEU A 806 9.00 30.05 -11.95
C LEU A 806 10.15 29.99 -12.95
N LYS A 807 10.68 31.16 -13.33
CA LYS A 807 11.82 31.28 -14.24
C LYS A 807 13.10 30.62 -13.71
N SER A 808 13.26 30.57 -12.40
CA SER A 808 14.47 30.10 -11.73
C SER A 808 14.50 28.58 -11.54
N LEU A 809 13.41 27.86 -11.89
CA LEU A 809 13.35 26.41 -11.77
C LEU A 809 14.41 25.74 -12.63
N LYS A 810 15.09 24.75 -12.05
CA LYS A 810 16.11 23.95 -12.71
C LYS A 810 15.49 22.78 -13.49
N PRO A 811 16.21 22.17 -14.44
CA PRO A 811 15.75 20.93 -15.07
C PRO A 811 15.39 19.87 -14.03
N GLY A 812 14.20 19.29 -14.16
CA GLY A 812 13.64 18.33 -13.19
C GLY A 812 12.13 18.18 -13.31
N THR A 813 11.56 17.34 -12.45
CA THR A 813 10.10 17.15 -12.35
C THR A 813 9.63 17.65 -11.01
N TYR A 814 8.57 18.44 -11.00
CA TYR A 814 8.02 19.13 -9.85
C TYR A 814 6.52 18.86 -9.73
N ASN A 815 5.99 19.00 -8.52
CA ASN A 815 4.55 18.96 -8.27
C ASN A 815 3.97 20.38 -8.48
N LEU A 816 3.01 20.50 -9.37
CA LEU A 816 2.24 21.71 -9.64
C LEU A 816 0.84 21.56 -9.08
N TYR A 817 0.49 22.36 -8.07
CA TYR A 817 -0.80 22.31 -7.38
C TYR A 817 -1.68 23.47 -7.86
N TYR A 818 -2.79 23.17 -8.51
CA TYR A 818 -3.85 24.13 -8.75
C TYR A 818 -4.79 24.16 -7.55
N THR A 819 -5.14 25.35 -7.08
CA THR A 819 -6.06 25.53 -5.94
C THR A 819 -7.16 26.50 -6.31
N VAL A 820 -8.43 26.06 -6.12
CA VAL A 820 -9.63 26.87 -6.35
C VAL A 820 -10.27 27.23 -5.03
N TYR A 821 -10.57 28.51 -4.83
CA TYR A 821 -11.15 29.04 -3.61
C TYR A 821 -12.02 30.28 -3.88
N GLU A 822 -12.89 30.62 -2.94
CA GLU A 822 -13.67 31.85 -2.96
C GLU A 822 -12.87 32.97 -2.27
N LYS A 823 -12.71 34.08 -2.97
CA LYS A 823 -11.93 35.23 -2.46
C LYS A 823 -12.58 35.82 -1.19
N GLY A 824 -11.80 35.86 -0.11
CA GLY A 824 -12.24 36.40 1.17
C GLY A 824 -12.94 35.39 2.09
N ASN A 825 -13.19 34.18 1.62
CA ASN A 825 -13.66 33.06 2.43
C ASN A 825 -12.45 32.27 2.96
N THR A 826 -12.18 32.36 4.26
CA THR A 826 -11.03 31.73 4.89
C THR A 826 -11.30 30.35 5.49
N THR A 827 -12.56 29.94 5.56
CA THR A 827 -12.97 28.69 6.23
C THR A 827 -13.49 27.61 5.29
N ALA A 828 -14.05 28.01 4.11
CA ALA A 828 -14.55 27.03 3.14
C ALA A 828 -13.44 26.14 2.60
N ALA A 829 -13.74 24.85 2.45
CA ALA A 829 -12.85 23.87 1.86
C ALA A 829 -12.44 24.29 0.43
N ARG A 830 -11.15 24.19 0.12
CA ARG A 830 -10.62 24.45 -1.21
C ARG A 830 -10.60 23.18 -2.04
N THR A 831 -10.67 23.35 -3.36
CA THR A 831 -10.41 22.26 -4.28
C THR A 831 -8.97 22.37 -4.78
N ARG A 832 -8.18 21.32 -4.54
CA ARG A 832 -6.79 21.23 -5.02
C ARG A 832 -6.63 20.08 -5.99
N ARG A 833 -5.79 20.29 -7.02
CA ARG A 833 -5.40 19.23 -7.98
C ARG A 833 -3.90 19.32 -8.23
N GLU A 834 -3.25 18.17 -8.19
CA GLU A 834 -1.84 18.01 -8.49
C GLU A 834 -1.67 17.53 -9.93
N VAL A 835 -0.72 18.11 -10.64
CA VAL A 835 -0.20 17.63 -11.91
C VAL A 835 1.33 17.73 -11.91
N LEU A 836 2.00 17.09 -12.84
CA LEU A 836 3.45 17.18 -12.96
C LEU A 836 3.86 18.36 -13.84
N LEU A 837 4.88 19.10 -13.38
CA LEU A 837 5.60 20.10 -14.16
C LEU A 837 7.00 19.56 -14.47
N THR A 838 7.27 19.29 -15.75
CA THR A 838 8.61 18.92 -16.22
C THR A 838 9.32 20.15 -16.76
N VAL A 839 10.48 20.46 -16.20
CA VAL A 839 11.37 21.52 -16.69
C VAL A 839 12.51 20.82 -17.46
N GLU A 840 12.57 21.05 -18.75
CA GLU A 840 13.63 20.53 -19.62
C GLU A 840 14.84 21.48 -19.65
N GLU A 841 16.03 20.92 -19.83
CA GLU A 841 17.25 21.71 -19.98
C GLU A 841 17.18 22.59 -21.25
N ARG A 842 17.56 23.83 -21.11
CA ARG A 842 17.66 24.73 -22.26
C ARG A 842 18.88 24.39 -23.12
N ILE A 843 18.65 23.71 -24.24
CA ILE A 843 19.69 23.43 -25.23
C ILE A 843 19.91 24.66 -26.06
N PHE A 844 21.06 25.30 -25.93
CA PHE A 844 21.47 26.35 -26.80
C PHE A 844 22.03 25.71 -28.08
N GLU A 845 21.23 25.59 -29.12
CA GLU A 845 21.75 25.33 -30.48
C GLU A 845 22.62 26.50 -30.89
N LYS A 846 23.93 26.31 -30.83
CA LYS A 846 24.85 27.23 -31.43
C LYS A 846 24.75 27.02 -32.94
N ASP A 847 24.42 28.08 -33.67
CA ASP A 847 24.31 28.09 -35.13
C ASP A 847 25.71 27.78 -35.76
N LEU A 848 26.04 26.49 -35.83
CA LEU A 848 27.34 26.00 -36.33
C LEU A 848 27.53 26.28 -37.85
N GLU A 849 26.44 26.53 -38.56
CA GLU A 849 26.53 26.87 -40.01
C GLU A 849 27.19 28.22 -40.30
N LYS A 850 27.18 29.15 -39.34
CA LYS A 850 27.79 30.49 -39.50
C LYS A 850 29.28 30.52 -39.14
N SER A 851 29.80 29.46 -38.47
CA SER A 851 31.18 29.50 -37.98
C SER A 851 32.22 28.94 -38.93
N GLY A 852 31.85 28.27 -40.01
CA GLY A 852 32.77 27.59 -40.90
C GLY A 852 33.63 26.49 -40.26
N LEU A 853 33.16 25.97 -39.14
CA LEU A 853 33.83 24.91 -38.36
C LEU A 853 33.38 23.53 -38.84
N GLU A 854 34.27 22.81 -39.50
CA GLU A 854 34.13 21.36 -39.68
C GLU A 854 34.54 20.66 -38.39
N LEU A 855 33.56 20.10 -37.68
CA LEU A 855 33.81 19.21 -36.55
C LEU A 855 34.05 17.78 -37.07
N ASN A 856 35.29 17.37 -37.14
CA ASN A 856 35.68 15.99 -37.43
C ASN A 856 35.82 15.22 -36.12
N GLY A 857 34.70 14.61 -35.66
CA GLY A 857 34.67 13.69 -34.54
C GLY A 857 34.23 12.31 -34.98
N PHE A 858 34.72 11.27 -34.33
CA PHE A 858 34.26 9.89 -34.53
C PHE A 858 33.04 9.63 -33.63
N VAL A 859 32.14 8.75 -34.06
CA VAL A 859 31.02 8.30 -33.22
C VAL A 859 31.57 7.69 -31.95
N GLY A 860 31.29 8.31 -30.77
CA GLY A 860 31.81 7.94 -29.48
C GLY A 860 32.75 8.96 -28.82
N ASP A 861 33.11 10.04 -29.51
CA ASP A 861 33.82 11.15 -28.89
C ASP A 861 32.86 11.96 -28.03
N THR A 862 33.28 12.23 -26.80
CA THR A 862 32.54 13.16 -25.91
C THR A 862 32.89 14.60 -26.29
N LEU A 863 32.00 15.55 -26.03
CA LEU A 863 32.25 16.99 -26.26
C LEU A 863 33.54 17.49 -25.60
N ASP A 864 34.00 16.83 -24.53
CA ASP A 864 35.26 17.12 -23.83
C ASP A 864 36.52 16.68 -24.60
N THR A 865 36.41 15.75 -25.54
CA THR A 865 37.51 15.26 -26.37
C THR A 865 37.62 16.02 -27.70
N ILE A 866 36.64 16.82 -28.06
CA ILE A 866 36.66 17.66 -29.23
C ILE A 866 37.34 18.98 -28.85
N LYS A 867 38.57 19.20 -29.32
CA LYS A 867 39.24 20.51 -29.17
C LYS A 867 38.45 21.55 -29.97
N LEU A 868 37.63 22.33 -29.26
CA LEU A 868 37.05 23.54 -29.81
C LEU A 868 38.15 24.59 -30.00
N PRO A 869 38.17 25.33 -31.13
CA PRO A 869 39.10 26.45 -31.29
C PRO A 869 38.80 27.47 -30.18
N GLU A 870 39.84 28.02 -29.54
CA GLU A 870 39.75 29.16 -28.64
C GLU A 870 39.16 30.34 -29.39
N VAL A 871 37.82 30.53 -29.25
CA VAL A 871 37.18 31.78 -29.66
C VAL A 871 36.95 32.54 -28.38
N GLY A 872 37.69 33.59 -28.19
CA GLY A 872 37.46 34.50 -27.06
C GLY A 872 36.00 34.99 -27.05
N ILE A 873 35.45 35.01 -25.86
CA ILE A 873 34.14 35.58 -25.53
C ILE A 873 34.13 37.04 -25.88
#